data_76a71727096734cad59ce8b784298046
#
_entry.id   76a71727096734cad59ce8b784298046
#
_cell.length_a   1.000
_cell.length_b   1.000
_cell.length_c   1.000
_cell.angle_alpha   90.00
_cell.angle_beta   90.00
_cell.angle_gamma   90.00
#
_symmetry.space_group_name_H-M   'P 1'
#
loop_
_entity.id
_entity.type
_entity.pdbx_description
1 polymer ?
#
loop_
_entity_poly.entity_id
_entity_poly.type
_entity_poly.pdbx_seq_one_letter_code
_entity_poly.pdbx_strand_id
1 'polypeptide(L)'
;MSKKYVYMFSEGNAGMRNLLGGKGANLAEMTNLGLPVPYGFTISTEACTEYNEGGKKLTDEMIDQIEVALAKLEEIAGKKLGDPENPLLVSVRSGARASMPGMMDTVLNLGLNDISVEGLAKKTGNTRFAYDSYRRFIMMFADVVIGVSKSKFERKLDEYKESVGAKYDTDLTAEDLKKVTAIFKQIYLDDQGKEFPQNPKEQLLEAAMAVFRSWDNPRAFVYRRMNDIPYSWGTAVNVQMMVFGNMGNTSGTGVAFTRNAATGEKAMLGEYLVNAQGEDVVAGVRTPNPIAKLKEDMPGVYDQFMDIANTLEKHYKDMQDMEFTIEEGKLFFLQTRNGKRTANAALRIAVEIVDGCLITTDEALLRVEPKQLDQLLHPAFDQAALKAAKALGKGLPASPGAAAGKIYFTAEEAKAAAEAGDRVILVRLETSPEDIEGMAASQGILTVRGGMTSHAAVVARGMGTCCVSGCEEIKMNEEAKTFTLGGRTFKEGDYISLDGSTGNIYGEDIPTVKAEITGNFQTFMAWADAKRVLKVRTNADTPNDAQTAIDFGAEGIGLTRTEHMFFAADRIMKFRKMIMSDTVEEREAALEGIEPFQKDDFKGIYKAMQERPVTIRLLDPPLHEFMPNTEEEFAQLAEMTGKTVEELKIKARSLHELNPMMGHRGCRLAVSYPEIARMQAKAIMEAAIEVSEEDGINIKPEIMIPLVGEIKELKYVKNIVVETVEKVFEAKGKKLDYLVGTMIEIPRAALTADQIATEAEFFSFGTNDLTQMTYGLSRDDAGKILADYIDKNIYEVDPTARLDRAGVGLLMQWAVEKAKPVRPDIHLGICGEHGGDPYSVEFCHQIGLDYVSCSPYRVPIARLAAAQAQINFPR
;
A
#
# COMPACT_ATOMS: atom_id res chain seq x y z
N MET A 1 -26.24 -4.91 33.78
CA MET A 1 -26.28 -3.50 33.38
C MET A 1 -26.65 -3.45 31.92
N SER A 2 -27.60 -2.60 31.51
CA SER A 2 -27.89 -2.41 30.08
C SER A 2 -26.66 -1.89 29.35
N LYS A 3 -26.48 -2.31 28.14
CA LYS A 3 -25.35 -1.92 27.31
C LYS A 3 -25.57 -0.47 26.85
N LYS A 4 -24.52 0.36 26.91
CA LYS A 4 -24.61 1.76 26.47
C LYS A 4 -24.19 1.87 25.01
N TYR A 5 -25.10 2.32 24.13
CA TYR A 5 -24.88 2.49 22.71
C TYR A 5 -24.75 3.94 22.29
N VAL A 6 -25.30 4.89 23.05
CA VAL A 6 -25.40 6.30 22.70
C VAL A 6 -24.65 7.16 23.70
N TYR A 7 -23.81 8.07 23.19
CA TYR A 7 -22.94 8.94 23.99
C TYR A 7 -23.07 10.39 23.51
N MET A 8 -23.44 11.29 24.44
CA MET A 8 -23.32 12.72 24.15
C MET A 8 -21.85 13.08 23.88
N PHE A 9 -21.57 14.11 23.09
CA PHE A 9 -20.18 14.52 22.86
C PHE A 9 -19.44 14.84 24.16
N SER A 10 -20.14 15.37 25.18
CA SER A 10 -19.58 15.60 26.52
C SER A 10 -19.24 14.33 27.34
N GLU A 11 -19.68 13.16 26.89
CA GLU A 11 -19.48 11.87 27.58
C GLU A 11 -18.34 11.03 26.95
N GLY A 12 -17.74 11.50 25.84
CA GLY A 12 -16.67 10.82 25.14
C GLY A 12 -15.33 11.57 25.22
N ASN A 13 -14.29 10.98 24.64
CA ASN A 13 -12.96 11.59 24.46
C ASN A 13 -12.18 10.92 23.30
N ALA A 14 -11.00 11.46 22.96
CA ALA A 14 -10.14 10.97 21.89
C ALA A 14 -9.72 9.50 22.04
N GLY A 15 -9.61 8.98 23.28
CA GLY A 15 -9.27 7.59 23.58
C GLY A 15 -10.35 6.57 23.23
N MET A 16 -11.59 7.02 23.04
CA MET A 16 -12.74 6.16 22.75
C MET A 16 -12.94 5.90 21.24
N ARG A 17 -11.89 6.04 20.44
CA ARG A 17 -11.96 5.92 18.97
C ARG A 17 -12.52 4.58 18.49
N ASN A 18 -12.26 3.48 19.22
CA ASN A 18 -12.79 2.17 18.86
C ASN A 18 -14.33 2.10 19.03
N LEU A 19 -14.87 2.86 19.94
CA LEU A 19 -16.29 2.86 20.29
C LEU A 19 -17.08 3.95 19.54
N LEU A 20 -16.51 5.17 19.47
CA LEU A 20 -17.19 6.34 18.91
C LEU A 20 -16.81 6.60 17.44
N GLY A 21 -15.89 5.79 16.88
CA GLY A 21 -15.26 6.08 15.60
C GLY A 21 -14.33 7.29 15.68
N GLY A 22 -13.59 7.55 14.61
CA GLY A 22 -12.63 8.67 14.58
C GLY A 22 -13.31 10.03 14.68
N LYS A 23 -14.44 10.23 13.99
CA LYS A 23 -15.19 11.50 14.00
C LYS A 23 -15.84 11.76 15.35
N GLY A 24 -16.55 10.78 15.91
CA GLY A 24 -17.24 10.93 17.19
C GLY A 24 -16.28 11.18 18.35
N ALA A 25 -15.15 10.45 18.40
CA ALA A 25 -14.13 10.67 19.41
C ALA A 25 -13.51 12.07 19.34
N ASN A 26 -13.24 12.58 18.14
CA ASN A 26 -12.69 13.92 17.96
C ASN A 26 -13.70 15.03 18.24
N LEU A 27 -14.99 14.84 17.90
CA LEU A 27 -16.05 15.79 18.28
C LEU A 27 -16.19 15.87 19.81
N ALA A 28 -16.14 14.73 20.48
CA ALA A 28 -16.15 14.69 21.94
C ALA A 28 -14.94 15.38 22.55
N GLU A 29 -13.73 15.11 22.03
CA GLU A 29 -12.52 15.75 22.50
C GLU A 29 -12.53 17.28 22.34
N MET A 30 -12.91 17.78 21.14
CA MET A 30 -13.04 19.21 20.89
C MET A 30 -14.09 19.85 21.82
N THR A 31 -15.20 19.15 22.11
CA THR A 31 -16.21 19.61 23.04
C THR A 31 -15.63 19.75 24.46
N ASN A 32 -14.86 18.76 24.91
CA ASN A 32 -14.21 18.80 26.24
C ASN A 32 -13.11 19.86 26.34
N LEU A 33 -12.49 20.22 25.22
CA LEU A 33 -11.54 21.35 25.13
C LEU A 33 -12.24 22.72 25.17
N GLY A 34 -13.55 22.76 25.21
CA GLY A 34 -14.32 23.99 25.19
C GLY A 34 -14.36 24.73 23.85
N LEU A 35 -14.02 24.04 22.77
CA LEU A 35 -14.07 24.60 21.43
C LEU A 35 -15.50 24.74 20.93
N PRO A 36 -15.78 25.65 19.99
CA PRO A 36 -17.11 25.88 19.44
C PRO A 36 -17.55 24.74 18.51
N VAL A 37 -17.99 23.66 19.09
CA VAL A 37 -18.53 22.46 18.40
C VAL A 37 -20.05 22.47 18.53
N PRO A 38 -20.81 22.33 17.44
CA PRO A 38 -22.26 22.16 17.54
C PRO A 38 -22.59 20.92 18.36
N TYR A 39 -23.57 21.04 19.24
CA TYR A 39 -23.99 19.98 20.15
C TYR A 39 -24.44 18.72 19.40
N GLY A 40 -24.27 17.55 20.02
CA GLY A 40 -24.66 16.30 19.41
C GLY A 40 -24.32 15.07 20.26
N PHE A 41 -24.58 13.92 19.67
CA PHE A 41 -24.30 12.62 20.27
C PHE A 41 -23.82 11.62 19.20
N THR A 42 -23.17 10.57 19.65
CA THR A 42 -22.66 9.48 18.79
C THR A 42 -23.34 8.16 19.15
N ILE A 43 -23.90 7.47 18.15
CA ILE A 43 -24.34 6.08 18.24
C ILE A 43 -23.11 5.22 17.91
N SER A 44 -22.73 4.31 18.80
CA SER A 44 -21.44 3.63 18.79
C SER A 44 -21.26 2.62 17.65
N THR A 45 -20.00 2.24 17.40
CA THR A 45 -19.66 1.16 16.47
C THR A 45 -20.24 -0.19 16.92
N GLU A 46 -20.39 -0.40 18.22
CA GLU A 46 -21.01 -1.62 18.76
C GLU A 46 -22.48 -1.72 18.40
N ALA A 47 -23.20 -0.58 18.34
CA ALA A 47 -24.56 -0.55 17.84
C ALA A 47 -24.64 -0.97 16.36
N CYS A 48 -23.67 -0.58 15.53
CA CYS A 48 -23.58 -1.02 14.14
C CYS A 48 -23.37 -2.53 14.03
N THR A 49 -22.47 -3.09 14.83
CA THR A 49 -22.22 -4.54 14.83
C THR A 49 -23.48 -5.31 15.20
N GLU A 50 -24.17 -4.90 16.28
CA GLU A 50 -25.39 -5.54 16.75
C GLU A 50 -26.55 -5.36 15.76
N TYR A 51 -26.66 -4.20 15.11
CA TYR A 51 -27.61 -3.96 14.01
C TYR A 51 -27.39 -4.95 12.85
N ASN A 52 -26.13 -5.16 12.45
CA ASN A 52 -25.79 -6.07 11.35
C ASN A 52 -26.07 -7.54 11.73
N GLU A 53 -25.73 -7.96 12.94
CA GLU A 53 -25.96 -9.32 13.44
C GLU A 53 -27.44 -9.58 13.75
N GLY A 54 -28.18 -8.55 14.15
CA GLY A 54 -29.60 -8.59 14.53
C GLY A 54 -30.61 -8.50 13.35
N GLY A 55 -30.13 -8.75 12.11
CA GLY A 55 -31.01 -8.74 10.94
C GLY A 55 -31.32 -7.35 10.40
N LYS A 56 -30.40 -6.40 10.57
CA LYS A 56 -30.47 -5.01 10.07
C LYS A 56 -31.66 -4.21 10.66
N LYS A 57 -31.88 -4.35 11.96
CA LYS A 57 -32.89 -3.60 12.73
C LYS A 57 -32.27 -3.01 13.99
N LEU A 58 -32.72 -1.81 14.35
CA LEU A 58 -32.40 -1.25 15.66
C LEU A 58 -33.22 -1.99 16.74
N THR A 59 -32.57 -2.27 17.88
CA THR A 59 -33.23 -2.83 19.03
C THR A 59 -34.04 -1.74 19.78
N ASP A 60 -35.07 -2.12 20.53
CA ASP A 60 -35.83 -1.18 21.34
C ASP A 60 -34.93 -0.40 22.31
N GLU A 61 -33.89 -1.06 22.87
CA GLU A 61 -32.89 -0.44 23.75
C GLU A 61 -32.08 0.64 23.03
N MET A 62 -31.69 0.43 21.76
CA MET A 62 -31.01 1.44 20.96
C MET A 62 -31.94 2.63 20.67
N ILE A 63 -33.18 2.36 20.30
CA ILE A 63 -34.19 3.39 20.03
C ILE A 63 -34.43 4.26 21.26
N ASP A 64 -34.64 3.65 22.42
CA ASP A 64 -34.83 4.34 23.69
C ASP A 64 -33.62 5.24 24.03
N GLN A 65 -32.39 4.74 23.85
CA GLN A 65 -31.17 5.54 24.10
C GLN A 65 -31.02 6.70 23.11
N ILE A 66 -31.40 6.50 21.84
CA ILE A 66 -31.42 7.58 20.83
C ILE A 66 -32.44 8.66 21.22
N GLU A 67 -33.62 8.28 21.64
CA GLU A 67 -34.67 9.23 22.07
C GLU A 67 -34.26 10.02 23.31
N VAL A 68 -33.64 9.37 24.30
CA VAL A 68 -33.10 10.05 25.50
C VAL A 68 -32.00 11.02 25.13
N ALA A 69 -31.07 10.65 24.21
CA ALA A 69 -30.00 11.54 23.75
C ALA A 69 -30.56 12.72 22.94
N LEU A 70 -31.57 12.47 22.10
CA LEU A 70 -32.26 13.54 21.35
C LEU A 70 -32.93 14.54 22.30
N ALA A 71 -33.64 14.07 23.31
CA ALA A 71 -34.27 14.95 24.30
C ALA A 71 -33.24 15.84 25.04
N LYS A 72 -32.09 15.28 25.41
CA LYS A 72 -30.97 16.04 25.98
C LYS A 72 -30.41 17.07 24.99
N LEU A 73 -30.26 16.69 23.71
CA LEU A 73 -29.80 17.59 22.68
C LEU A 73 -30.77 18.77 22.48
N GLU A 74 -32.08 18.49 22.46
CA GLU A 74 -33.14 19.51 22.38
C GLU A 74 -33.09 20.49 23.56
N GLU A 75 -32.90 19.98 24.78
CA GLU A 75 -32.76 20.79 25.99
C GLU A 75 -31.54 21.72 25.91
N ILE A 76 -30.35 21.17 25.57
CA ILE A 76 -29.10 21.95 25.47
C ILE A 76 -29.19 22.99 24.36
N ALA A 77 -29.77 22.62 23.21
CA ALA A 77 -29.91 23.50 22.05
C ALA A 77 -31.00 24.56 22.20
N GLY A 78 -31.94 24.34 23.10
CA GLY A 78 -33.14 25.19 23.26
C GLY A 78 -34.05 25.16 22.03
N LYS A 79 -34.07 24.05 21.29
CA LYS A 79 -34.79 23.81 20.04
C LYS A 79 -35.39 22.42 20.06
N LYS A 80 -36.43 22.16 19.29
CA LYS A 80 -37.04 20.81 19.18
C LYS A 80 -37.01 20.33 17.74
N LEU A 81 -36.79 19.04 17.56
CA LEU A 81 -36.82 18.41 16.25
C LEU A 81 -38.26 18.46 15.67
N GLY A 82 -38.41 19.11 14.50
CA GLY A 82 -39.72 19.30 13.87
C GLY A 82 -40.60 20.38 14.48
N ASP A 83 -40.08 21.23 15.37
CA ASP A 83 -40.84 22.33 15.99
C ASP A 83 -41.34 23.32 14.92
N PRO A 84 -42.60 23.75 14.99
CA PRO A 84 -43.20 24.67 14.04
C PRO A 84 -42.69 26.12 14.14
N GLU A 85 -42.04 26.50 15.24
CA GLU A 85 -41.54 27.88 15.45
C GLU A 85 -40.03 28.00 15.54
N ASN A 86 -39.34 27.00 16.16
CA ASN A 86 -37.88 26.99 16.35
C ASN A 86 -37.30 25.59 16.14
N PRO A 87 -37.32 25.07 14.90
CA PRO A 87 -36.94 23.71 14.64
C PRO A 87 -35.46 23.45 14.91
N LEU A 88 -35.17 22.35 15.61
CA LEU A 88 -33.86 21.75 15.65
C LEU A 88 -33.65 21.00 14.32
N LEU A 89 -32.59 21.29 13.62
CA LEU A 89 -32.12 20.49 12.49
C LEU A 89 -30.81 19.80 12.86
N VAL A 90 -30.64 18.57 12.39
CA VAL A 90 -29.45 17.79 12.67
C VAL A 90 -28.83 17.22 11.38
N SER A 91 -27.53 16.99 11.42
CA SER A 91 -26.82 16.14 10.46
C SER A 91 -26.68 14.74 11.04
N VAL A 92 -26.76 13.71 10.20
CA VAL A 92 -26.51 12.32 10.53
C VAL A 92 -25.36 11.84 9.67
N ARG A 93 -24.20 11.62 10.31
CA ARG A 93 -22.90 11.44 9.62
C ARG A 93 -22.23 10.17 10.07
N SER A 94 -21.63 9.42 9.15
CA SER A 94 -20.81 8.26 9.48
C SER A 94 -19.54 8.62 10.24
N GLY A 95 -19.04 7.71 11.07
CA GLY A 95 -17.81 7.88 11.84
C GLY A 95 -17.09 6.54 12.05
N ALA A 96 -16.48 5.98 11.02
CA ALA A 96 -15.67 4.77 11.14
C ALA A 96 -14.39 5.01 11.97
N ARG A 97 -13.81 3.93 12.52
CA ARG A 97 -12.52 3.98 13.25
C ARG A 97 -11.38 4.50 12.38
N ALA A 98 -11.36 4.08 11.11
CA ALA A 98 -10.44 4.61 10.10
C ALA A 98 -11.14 5.68 9.24
N SER A 99 -10.39 6.67 8.79
CA SER A 99 -10.91 7.69 7.87
C SER A 99 -11.19 7.10 6.50
N MET A 100 -12.43 7.18 6.03
CA MET A 100 -12.89 6.66 4.73
C MET A 100 -13.59 7.77 3.93
N PRO A 101 -12.87 8.78 3.39
CA PRO A 101 -13.44 9.95 2.77
C PRO A 101 -14.32 9.62 1.57
N GLY A 102 -15.57 10.10 1.55
CA GLY A 102 -16.52 9.89 0.44
C GLY A 102 -17.07 8.47 0.29
N MET A 103 -16.63 7.52 1.15
CA MET A 103 -17.06 6.12 1.03
C MET A 103 -18.39 5.83 1.70
N MET A 104 -18.78 6.63 2.66
CA MET A 104 -20.00 6.44 3.47
C MET A 104 -20.92 7.64 3.39
N ASP A 105 -22.16 7.41 3.73
CA ASP A 105 -23.24 8.36 3.50
C ASP A 105 -23.40 9.36 4.64
N THR A 106 -24.01 10.50 4.31
CA THR A 106 -24.33 11.61 5.21
C THR A 106 -25.71 12.15 4.87
N VAL A 107 -26.50 12.51 5.87
CA VAL A 107 -27.79 13.20 5.71
C VAL A 107 -27.73 14.53 6.45
N LEU A 108 -27.97 15.64 5.76
CA LEU A 108 -27.98 17.00 6.31
C LEU A 108 -29.41 17.55 6.39
N ASN A 109 -29.60 18.58 7.19
CA ASN A 109 -30.88 19.31 7.34
C ASN A 109 -32.05 18.41 7.79
N LEU A 110 -31.76 17.30 8.46
CA LEU A 110 -32.77 16.38 8.96
C LEU A 110 -33.63 17.05 10.05
N GLY A 111 -34.90 16.84 9.99
CA GLY A 111 -35.90 17.45 10.87
C GLY A 111 -36.83 18.42 10.11
N LEU A 112 -36.51 18.72 8.84
CA LEU A 112 -37.39 19.52 7.98
C LEU A 112 -38.58 18.67 7.50
N ASN A 113 -39.74 19.30 7.55
CA ASN A 113 -41.01 18.84 6.98
C ASN A 113 -41.79 20.08 6.52
N ASP A 114 -43.04 19.88 6.07
CA ASP A 114 -43.88 20.97 5.53
C ASP A 114 -44.25 22.04 6.58
N ILE A 115 -44.18 21.69 7.86
CA ILE A 115 -44.48 22.60 8.98
C ILE A 115 -43.21 23.30 9.46
N SER A 116 -42.16 22.52 9.73
CA SER A 116 -40.90 23.07 10.28
C SER A 116 -40.14 23.96 9.33
N VAL A 117 -40.32 23.80 7.99
CA VAL A 117 -39.71 24.71 7.01
C VAL A 117 -40.27 26.12 7.12
N GLU A 118 -41.58 26.26 7.38
CA GLU A 118 -42.19 27.59 7.59
C GLU A 118 -41.73 28.20 8.92
N GLY A 119 -41.54 27.40 9.97
CA GLY A 119 -40.94 27.81 11.24
C GLY A 119 -39.51 28.32 11.06
N LEU A 120 -38.72 27.59 10.31
CA LEU A 120 -37.32 28.00 9.97
C LEU A 120 -37.30 29.32 9.17
N ALA A 121 -38.18 29.45 8.17
CA ALA A 121 -38.32 30.65 7.37
C ALA A 121 -38.68 31.88 8.22
N LYS A 122 -39.66 31.72 9.11
CA LYS A 122 -40.09 32.77 10.05
C LYS A 122 -38.99 33.16 11.05
N LYS A 123 -38.34 32.16 11.65
CA LYS A 123 -37.31 32.33 12.66
C LYS A 123 -36.05 33.04 12.10
N THR A 124 -35.67 32.71 10.89
CA THR A 124 -34.47 33.32 10.25
C THR A 124 -34.78 34.59 9.45
N GLY A 125 -36.06 34.87 9.19
CA GLY A 125 -36.46 35.93 8.27
C GLY A 125 -36.05 35.68 6.83
N ASN A 126 -35.62 34.46 6.50
CA ASN A 126 -35.03 34.08 5.20
C ASN A 126 -35.73 32.85 4.61
N THR A 127 -36.86 33.09 3.93
CA THR A 127 -37.65 32.03 3.28
C THR A 127 -36.84 31.29 2.22
N ARG A 128 -35.96 31.97 1.49
CA ARG A 128 -35.12 31.36 0.50
C ARG A 128 -34.21 30.30 1.11
N PHE A 129 -33.51 30.65 2.19
CA PHE A 129 -32.65 29.71 2.93
C PHE A 129 -33.41 28.49 3.42
N ALA A 130 -34.61 28.67 4.02
CA ALA A 130 -35.40 27.58 4.55
C ALA A 130 -35.78 26.57 3.47
N TYR A 131 -36.24 27.02 2.32
CA TYR A 131 -36.64 26.17 1.21
C TYR A 131 -35.44 25.58 0.42
N ASP A 132 -34.30 26.27 0.35
CA ASP A 132 -33.04 25.68 -0.16
C ASP A 132 -32.60 24.51 0.72
N SER A 133 -32.66 24.66 2.04
CA SER A 133 -32.33 23.60 2.99
C SER A 133 -33.32 22.42 2.90
N TYR A 134 -34.60 22.68 2.69
CA TYR A 134 -35.61 21.63 2.57
C TYR A 134 -35.48 20.83 1.26
N ARG A 135 -35.28 21.49 0.11
CA ARG A 135 -35.06 20.75 -1.15
C ARG A 135 -33.82 19.89 -1.09
N ARG A 136 -32.72 20.40 -0.48
CA ARG A 136 -31.48 19.63 -0.28
C ARG A 136 -31.72 18.41 0.61
N PHE A 137 -32.48 18.58 1.69
CA PHE A 137 -32.82 17.47 2.57
C PHE A 137 -33.64 16.41 1.86
N ILE A 138 -34.67 16.78 1.10
CA ILE A 138 -35.49 15.81 0.33
C ILE A 138 -34.63 15.00 -0.63
N MET A 139 -33.80 15.67 -1.42
CA MET A 139 -32.90 15.01 -2.38
C MET A 139 -31.94 14.05 -1.66
N MET A 140 -31.27 14.50 -0.60
CA MET A 140 -30.27 13.73 0.13
C MET A 140 -30.92 12.56 0.88
N PHE A 141 -32.06 12.74 1.50
CA PHE A 141 -32.81 11.66 2.17
C PHE A 141 -33.30 10.63 1.16
N ALA A 142 -33.81 11.06 0.02
CA ALA A 142 -34.27 10.15 -1.02
C ALA A 142 -33.11 9.31 -1.59
N ASP A 143 -31.95 9.91 -1.86
CA ASP A 143 -30.78 9.23 -2.39
C ASP A 143 -30.15 8.28 -1.35
N VAL A 144 -29.82 8.79 -0.18
CA VAL A 144 -29.06 8.06 0.85
C VAL A 144 -29.88 7.03 1.60
N VAL A 145 -31.12 7.39 1.99
CA VAL A 145 -31.94 6.55 2.87
C VAL A 145 -32.75 5.54 2.07
N ILE A 146 -33.27 5.99 0.94
CA ILE A 146 -34.25 5.23 0.15
C ILE A 146 -33.61 4.60 -1.11
N GLY A 147 -32.56 5.23 -1.67
CA GLY A 147 -31.88 4.74 -2.88
C GLY A 147 -32.46 5.29 -4.19
N VAL A 148 -33.18 6.40 -4.13
CA VAL A 148 -33.67 7.11 -5.32
C VAL A 148 -32.53 7.94 -5.92
N SER A 149 -32.09 7.64 -7.12
CA SER A 149 -30.90 8.27 -7.73
C SER A 149 -30.94 9.80 -7.69
N LYS A 150 -29.91 10.40 -7.14
CA LYS A 150 -29.66 11.85 -7.05
C LYS A 150 -29.80 12.54 -8.41
N SER A 151 -29.38 11.87 -9.48
CA SER A 151 -29.42 12.42 -10.85
C SER A 151 -30.85 12.76 -11.34
N LYS A 152 -31.90 12.11 -10.79
CA LYS A 152 -33.30 12.45 -11.12
C LYS A 152 -33.65 13.84 -10.62
N PHE A 153 -33.16 14.19 -9.44
CA PHE A 153 -33.40 15.49 -8.79
C PHE A 153 -32.56 16.58 -9.44
N GLU A 154 -31.28 16.34 -9.66
CA GLU A 154 -30.34 17.29 -10.29
C GLU A 154 -30.81 17.68 -11.68
N ARG A 155 -31.21 16.72 -12.52
CA ARG A 155 -31.76 17.01 -13.85
C ARG A 155 -33.00 17.91 -13.77
N LYS A 156 -33.92 17.66 -12.84
CA LYS A 156 -35.12 18.50 -12.70
C LYS A 156 -34.80 19.88 -12.15
N LEU A 157 -33.78 20.02 -11.29
CA LEU A 157 -33.29 21.30 -10.83
C LEU A 157 -32.69 22.10 -12.00
N ASP A 158 -31.88 21.46 -12.83
CA ASP A 158 -31.26 22.12 -13.99
C ASP A 158 -32.31 22.56 -15.02
N GLU A 159 -33.27 21.68 -15.35
CA GLU A 159 -34.43 22.03 -16.21
C GLU A 159 -35.20 23.24 -15.65
N TYR A 160 -35.39 23.30 -14.34
CA TYR A 160 -36.07 24.42 -13.70
C TYR A 160 -35.22 25.69 -13.76
N LYS A 161 -33.90 25.64 -13.47
CA LYS A 161 -32.99 26.77 -13.58
C LYS A 161 -32.99 27.36 -14.99
N GLU A 162 -32.90 26.52 -16.02
CA GLU A 162 -32.97 26.94 -17.41
C GLU A 162 -34.31 27.66 -17.71
N SER A 163 -35.41 27.17 -17.20
CA SER A 163 -36.74 27.73 -17.43
C SER A 163 -36.92 29.17 -16.84
N VAL A 164 -36.18 29.48 -15.77
CA VAL A 164 -36.22 30.81 -15.10
C VAL A 164 -35.00 31.67 -15.40
N GLY A 165 -34.04 31.19 -16.20
CA GLY A 165 -32.82 31.88 -16.57
C GLY A 165 -31.78 32.03 -15.44
N ALA A 166 -31.85 31.16 -14.42
CA ALA A 166 -30.89 31.10 -13.31
C ALA A 166 -29.67 30.27 -13.72
N LYS A 167 -28.46 30.78 -13.39
CA LYS A 167 -27.18 30.09 -13.66
C LYS A 167 -26.75 29.24 -12.49
N TYR A 168 -26.92 29.73 -11.30
CA TYR A 168 -26.53 29.03 -10.05
C TYR A 168 -27.74 28.81 -9.14
N ASP A 169 -27.66 27.87 -8.23
CA ASP A 169 -28.68 27.63 -7.23
C ASP A 169 -28.95 28.90 -6.37
N THR A 170 -27.89 29.73 -6.20
CA THR A 170 -27.99 31.01 -5.48
C THR A 170 -28.85 32.05 -6.18
N ASP A 171 -29.09 31.92 -7.47
CA ASP A 171 -29.91 32.87 -8.25
C ASP A 171 -31.41 32.56 -8.12
N LEU A 172 -31.79 31.40 -7.61
CA LEU A 172 -33.18 31.00 -7.40
C LEU A 172 -33.81 31.80 -6.24
N THR A 173 -35.01 32.31 -6.47
CA THR A 173 -35.80 33.02 -5.46
C THR A 173 -36.45 32.06 -4.46
N ALA A 174 -37.03 32.58 -3.39
CA ALA A 174 -37.80 31.80 -2.43
C ALA A 174 -38.98 31.05 -3.10
N GLU A 175 -39.70 31.73 -4.00
CA GLU A 175 -40.81 31.15 -4.74
C GLU A 175 -40.37 30.05 -5.72
N ASP A 176 -39.21 30.21 -6.35
CA ASP A 176 -38.61 29.17 -7.20
C ASP A 176 -38.28 27.93 -6.37
N LEU A 177 -37.67 28.08 -5.20
CA LEU A 177 -37.29 26.99 -4.32
C LEU A 177 -38.49 26.28 -3.73
N LYS A 178 -39.62 26.96 -3.45
CA LYS A 178 -40.90 26.33 -3.10
C LYS A 178 -41.36 25.41 -4.21
N LYS A 179 -41.32 25.85 -5.44
CA LYS A 179 -41.71 25.03 -6.63
C LYS A 179 -40.77 23.86 -6.81
N VAL A 180 -39.47 24.06 -6.70
CA VAL A 180 -38.47 22.98 -6.76
C VAL A 180 -38.68 21.95 -5.64
N THR A 181 -38.97 22.38 -4.44
CA THR A 181 -39.34 21.48 -3.32
C THR A 181 -40.55 20.62 -3.65
N ALA A 182 -41.61 21.23 -4.23
CA ALA A 182 -42.79 20.48 -4.66
C ALA A 182 -42.48 19.45 -5.76
N ILE A 183 -41.63 19.82 -6.73
CA ILE A 183 -41.12 18.91 -7.79
C ILE A 183 -40.36 17.75 -7.15
N PHE A 184 -39.48 17.99 -6.19
CA PHE A 184 -38.72 16.96 -5.50
C PHE A 184 -39.57 15.99 -4.70
N LYS A 185 -40.60 16.50 -4.02
CA LYS A 185 -41.60 15.66 -3.34
C LYS A 185 -42.37 14.79 -4.32
N GLN A 186 -42.68 15.33 -5.52
CA GLN A 186 -43.35 14.56 -6.57
C GLN A 186 -42.47 13.44 -7.10
N ILE A 187 -41.15 13.70 -7.34
CA ILE A 187 -40.18 12.66 -7.73
C ILE A 187 -40.15 11.54 -6.69
N TYR A 188 -40.13 11.90 -5.41
CA TYR A 188 -40.14 10.92 -4.32
C TYR A 188 -41.44 10.07 -4.32
N LEU A 189 -42.61 10.74 -4.47
CA LEU A 189 -43.89 10.06 -4.56
C LEU A 189 -43.98 9.12 -5.75
N ASP A 190 -43.55 9.58 -6.91
CA ASP A 190 -43.59 8.81 -8.18
C ASP A 190 -42.70 7.55 -8.08
N ASP A 191 -41.54 7.64 -7.40
CA ASP A 191 -40.61 6.53 -7.24
C ASP A 191 -41.04 5.54 -6.15
N GLN A 192 -41.53 6.05 -5.01
CA GLN A 192 -41.80 5.24 -3.83
C GLN A 192 -43.31 4.88 -3.63
N GLY A 193 -44.23 5.52 -4.36
CA GLY A 193 -45.65 5.32 -4.19
C GLY A 193 -46.23 5.84 -2.86
N LYS A 194 -45.43 6.62 -2.10
CA LYS A 194 -45.82 7.23 -0.83
C LYS A 194 -45.24 8.62 -0.68
N GLU A 195 -45.86 9.47 0.12
CA GLU A 195 -45.37 10.82 0.36
C GLU A 195 -44.06 10.84 1.13
N PHE A 196 -43.31 11.96 0.99
CA PHE A 196 -42.07 12.20 1.72
C PHE A 196 -42.35 12.20 3.24
N PRO A 197 -41.55 11.48 4.07
CA PRO A 197 -41.78 11.34 5.51
C PRO A 197 -41.86 12.68 6.23
N GLN A 198 -42.93 12.90 6.96
CA GLN A 198 -43.17 14.14 7.70
C GLN A 198 -42.85 14.02 9.20
N ASN A 199 -42.66 12.81 9.74
CA ASN A 199 -42.28 12.58 11.12
C ASN A 199 -40.74 12.69 11.30
N PRO A 200 -40.20 13.70 11.98
CA PRO A 200 -38.74 13.90 12.09
C PRO A 200 -38.05 12.81 12.92
N LYS A 201 -38.71 12.14 13.84
CA LYS A 201 -38.12 11.01 14.59
C LYS A 201 -37.92 9.80 13.69
N GLU A 202 -38.92 9.49 12.85
CA GLU A 202 -38.79 8.42 11.85
C GLU A 202 -37.68 8.75 10.86
N GLN A 203 -37.59 10.01 10.40
CA GLN A 203 -36.48 10.47 9.55
C GLN A 203 -35.12 10.19 10.21
N LEU A 204 -34.96 10.46 11.51
CA LEU A 204 -33.71 10.26 12.25
C LEU A 204 -33.32 8.78 12.35
N LEU A 205 -34.27 7.91 12.71
CA LEU A 205 -34.05 6.47 12.85
C LEU A 205 -33.69 5.85 11.49
N GLU A 206 -34.41 6.21 10.44
CA GLU A 206 -34.15 5.73 9.07
C GLU A 206 -32.78 6.22 8.56
N ALA A 207 -32.39 7.47 8.83
CA ALA A 207 -31.09 8.01 8.47
C ALA A 207 -29.95 7.30 9.24
N ALA A 208 -30.13 7.01 10.54
CA ALA A 208 -29.15 6.26 11.31
C ALA A 208 -28.94 4.84 10.76
N MET A 209 -30.03 4.15 10.42
CA MET A 209 -29.97 2.83 9.78
C MET A 209 -29.32 2.90 8.39
N ALA A 210 -29.59 3.96 7.62
CA ALA A 210 -28.95 4.14 6.31
C ALA A 210 -27.43 4.32 6.42
N VAL A 211 -26.97 5.07 7.41
CA VAL A 211 -25.54 5.21 7.69
C VAL A 211 -24.92 3.87 8.10
N PHE A 212 -25.59 3.05 8.89
CA PHE A 212 -25.10 1.70 9.19
C PHE A 212 -25.03 0.82 7.93
N ARG A 213 -26.08 0.86 7.08
CA ARG A 213 -26.08 0.13 5.79
C ARG A 213 -24.96 0.58 4.86
N SER A 214 -24.56 1.85 4.91
CA SER A 214 -23.50 2.39 4.05
C SER A 214 -22.12 1.75 4.29
N TRP A 215 -21.93 1.06 5.42
CA TRP A 215 -20.75 0.23 5.67
C TRP A 215 -20.62 -0.91 4.64
N ASP A 216 -21.74 -1.41 4.13
CA ASP A 216 -21.80 -2.48 3.13
C ASP A 216 -21.83 -1.97 1.68
N ASN A 217 -21.78 -0.66 1.45
CA ASN A 217 -21.74 -0.10 0.09
C ASN A 217 -20.54 -0.63 -0.71
N PRO A 218 -20.69 -0.89 -2.02
CA PRO A 218 -19.59 -1.41 -2.85
C PRO A 218 -18.31 -0.56 -2.78
N ARG A 219 -18.45 0.77 -2.80
CA ARG A 219 -17.30 1.69 -2.67
C ARG A 219 -16.62 1.58 -1.29
N ALA A 220 -17.39 1.40 -0.22
CA ALA A 220 -16.85 1.23 1.13
C ALA A 220 -16.15 -0.12 1.26
N PHE A 221 -16.69 -1.18 0.67
CA PHE A 221 -16.09 -2.50 0.61
C PHE A 221 -14.73 -2.47 -0.09
N VAL A 222 -14.67 -1.88 -1.30
CA VAL A 222 -13.42 -1.76 -2.06
C VAL A 222 -12.38 -0.94 -1.27
N TYR A 223 -12.78 0.19 -0.69
CA TYR A 223 -11.87 1.03 0.09
C TYR A 223 -11.30 0.31 1.31
N ARG A 224 -12.15 -0.41 2.06
CA ARG A 224 -11.69 -1.20 3.22
C ARG A 224 -10.67 -2.26 2.81
N ARG A 225 -10.94 -2.97 1.71
CA ARG A 225 -10.01 -3.97 1.17
C ARG A 225 -8.66 -3.36 0.79
N MET A 226 -8.67 -2.20 0.12
CA MET A 226 -7.42 -1.51 -0.29
C MET A 226 -6.61 -0.96 0.90
N ASN A 227 -7.25 -0.74 2.05
CA ASN A 227 -6.62 -0.12 3.22
C ASN A 227 -6.56 -1.07 4.43
N ASP A 228 -6.74 -2.37 4.24
CA ASP A 228 -6.68 -3.40 5.29
C ASP A 228 -7.57 -3.10 6.51
N ILE A 229 -8.78 -2.56 6.28
CA ILE A 229 -9.75 -2.22 7.32
C ILE A 229 -10.69 -3.41 7.57
N PRO A 230 -10.67 -4.04 8.77
CA PRO A 230 -11.52 -5.19 9.08
C PRO A 230 -13.01 -4.86 9.00
N TYR A 231 -13.78 -5.78 8.44
CA TYR A 231 -15.24 -5.64 8.36
C TYR A 231 -15.90 -5.50 9.74
N SER A 232 -15.38 -6.24 10.73
CA SER A 232 -15.89 -6.27 12.11
C SER A 232 -15.82 -4.93 12.85
N TRP A 233 -15.10 -3.93 12.31
CA TRP A 233 -15.01 -2.63 12.97
C TRP A 233 -16.31 -1.84 12.94
N GLY A 234 -17.16 -2.01 11.93
CA GLY A 234 -18.38 -1.24 11.75
C GLY A 234 -18.13 0.27 11.65
N THR A 235 -19.22 1.04 11.71
CA THR A 235 -19.19 2.50 11.77
C THR A 235 -20.02 3.03 12.93
N ALA A 236 -19.60 4.16 13.50
CA ALA A 236 -20.47 4.94 14.38
C ALA A 236 -21.35 5.90 13.56
N VAL A 237 -22.41 6.41 14.17
CA VAL A 237 -23.26 7.46 13.61
C VAL A 237 -23.22 8.68 14.51
N ASN A 238 -22.86 9.83 13.94
CA ASN A 238 -22.82 11.11 14.65
C ASN A 238 -24.06 11.92 14.30
N VAL A 239 -24.89 12.20 15.28
CA VAL A 239 -26.04 13.11 15.17
C VAL A 239 -25.65 14.44 15.78
N GLN A 240 -25.56 15.49 14.94
CA GLN A 240 -25.02 16.77 15.33
C GLN A 240 -25.97 17.89 14.90
N MET A 241 -26.22 18.85 15.79
CA MET A 241 -26.98 20.07 15.49
C MET A 241 -26.38 20.76 14.25
N MET A 242 -27.24 21.15 13.31
CA MET A 242 -26.84 21.92 12.14
C MET A 242 -26.46 23.35 12.53
N VAL A 243 -25.41 23.82 11.89
CA VAL A 243 -25.02 25.22 11.77
C VAL A 243 -24.92 25.57 10.29
N PHE A 244 -25.25 26.77 9.89
CA PHE A 244 -25.57 27.09 8.51
C PHE A 244 -24.61 28.13 7.93
N GLY A 245 -23.79 27.71 6.98
CA GLY A 245 -22.93 28.58 6.20
C GLY A 245 -23.65 29.33 5.06
N ASN A 246 -24.93 29.04 4.81
CA ASN A 246 -25.72 29.60 3.70
C ASN A 246 -26.82 30.57 4.15
N MET A 247 -26.58 31.27 5.27
CA MET A 247 -27.52 32.28 5.79
C MET A 247 -27.23 33.71 5.32
N GLY A 248 -26.36 33.87 4.32
CA GLY A 248 -26.01 35.18 3.77
C GLY A 248 -24.50 35.46 3.81
N ASN A 249 -24.16 36.73 3.56
CA ASN A 249 -22.75 37.11 3.35
C ASN A 249 -21.87 37.11 4.62
N THR A 250 -22.47 37.04 5.80
CA THR A 250 -21.77 36.86 7.08
C THR A 250 -21.62 35.38 7.49
N SER A 251 -22.03 34.49 6.62
CA SER A 251 -21.98 33.05 6.82
C SER A 251 -21.14 32.42 5.74
N GLY A 252 -20.54 31.28 6.06
CA GLY A 252 -19.71 30.53 5.12
C GLY A 252 -19.31 29.16 5.67
N THR A 253 -18.63 28.38 4.86
CA THR A 253 -18.11 27.07 5.25
C THR A 253 -16.79 26.81 4.56
N GLY A 254 -15.94 25.96 5.16
CA GLY A 254 -14.62 25.69 4.59
C GLY A 254 -13.94 24.50 5.20
N VAL A 255 -12.81 24.20 4.59
CA VAL A 255 -11.86 23.16 5.02
C VAL A 255 -10.47 23.75 5.12
N ALA A 256 -9.71 23.38 6.13
CA ALA A 256 -8.34 23.87 6.27
C ALA A 256 -7.44 22.86 6.98
N PHE A 257 -6.15 22.95 6.66
CA PHE A 257 -5.08 22.19 7.27
C PHE A 257 -4.17 23.12 8.07
N THR A 258 -3.75 22.71 9.25
CA THR A 258 -2.81 23.49 10.06
C THR A 258 -1.43 23.60 9.44
N ARG A 259 -1.11 22.74 8.48
CA ARG A 259 0.13 22.73 7.67
C ARG A 259 -0.17 22.40 6.22
N ASN A 260 0.75 22.73 5.34
CA ASN A 260 0.68 22.32 3.94
C ASN A 260 0.79 20.78 3.84
N ALA A 261 -0.27 20.13 3.38
CA ALA A 261 -0.34 18.66 3.29
C ALA A 261 0.61 18.07 2.23
N ALA A 262 1.07 18.86 1.26
CA ALA A 262 2.00 18.43 0.23
C ALA A 262 3.47 18.56 0.68
N THR A 263 3.82 19.65 1.39
CA THR A 263 5.22 19.98 1.74
C THR A 263 5.56 19.83 3.21
N GLY A 264 4.56 19.72 4.10
CA GLY A 264 4.72 19.69 5.56
C GLY A 264 5.01 21.06 6.20
N GLU A 265 5.13 22.12 5.39
CA GLU A 265 5.43 23.46 5.86
C GLU A 265 4.36 23.95 6.83
N LYS A 266 4.81 24.64 7.91
CA LYS A 266 3.92 25.25 8.90
C LYS A 266 3.26 26.52 8.34
N ALA A 267 2.46 26.30 7.30
CA ALA A 267 1.65 27.32 6.66
C ALA A 267 0.22 26.80 6.53
N MET A 268 -0.73 27.58 7.03
CA MET A 268 -2.15 27.23 6.94
C MET A 268 -2.56 27.11 5.47
N LEU A 269 -3.13 25.96 5.11
CA LEU A 269 -3.67 25.70 3.78
C LEU A 269 -5.15 25.42 3.91
N GLY A 270 -5.99 26.16 3.19
CA GLY A 270 -7.42 25.93 3.27
C GLY A 270 -8.21 26.82 2.33
N GLU A 271 -9.46 26.49 2.20
CA GLU A 271 -10.42 27.14 1.30
C GLU A 271 -11.77 27.29 2.00
N TYR A 272 -12.49 28.38 1.65
CA TYR A 272 -13.84 28.61 2.15
C TYR A 272 -14.74 29.26 1.08
N LEU A 273 -16.04 29.04 1.24
CA LEU A 273 -17.08 29.68 0.44
C LEU A 273 -17.99 30.51 1.34
N VAL A 274 -18.28 31.71 0.96
CA VAL A 274 -19.31 32.56 1.58
C VAL A 274 -20.68 32.11 1.09
N ASN A 275 -21.67 32.15 1.96
CA ASN A 275 -23.05 31.78 1.65
C ASN A 275 -23.15 30.40 0.98
N ALA A 276 -22.63 29.37 1.67
CA ALA A 276 -22.54 28.00 1.17
C ALA A 276 -22.71 26.97 2.29
N GLN A 277 -23.17 25.77 1.94
CA GLN A 277 -23.07 24.57 2.80
C GLN A 277 -21.82 23.77 2.47
N GLY A 278 -21.41 22.85 3.39
CA GLY A 278 -20.16 22.08 3.27
C GLY A 278 -20.02 21.29 1.97
N GLU A 279 -21.12 20.75 1.44
CA GLU A 279 -21.12 20.03 0.17
C GLU A 279 -20.77 20.93 -1.03
N ASP A 280 -21.06 22.22 -0.98
CA ASP A 280 -20.78 23.17 -2.07
C ASP A 280 -19.27 23.41 -2.27
N VAL A 281 -18.47 23.30 -1.19
CA VAL A 281 -16.99 23.39 -1.25
C VAL A 281 -16.40 22.23 -2.01
N VAL A 282 -16.94 21.03 -1.83
CA VAL A 282 -16.44 19.80 -2.43
C VAL A 282 -16.95 19.62 -3.85
N ALA A 283 -18.18 20.10 -4.13
CA ALA A 283 -18.82 19.94 -5.44
C ALA A 283 -18.15 20.73 -6.58
N GLY A 284 -17.32 21.73 -6.25
CA GLY A 284 -16.56 22.51 -7.26
C GLY A 284 -17.42 23.41 -8.15
N VAL A 285 -18.68 23.65 -7.79
CA VAL A 285 -19.63 24.47 -8.57
C VAL A 285 -19.23 25.94 -8.55
N ARG A 286 -18.66 26.41 -7.44
CA ARG A 286 -18.11 27.75 -7.26
C ARG A 286 -16.64 27.66 -6.87
N THR A 287 -15.79 28.58 -7.36
CA THR A 287 -14.38 28.65 -6.96
C THR A 287 -14.27 29.13 -5.51
N PRO A 288 -13.71 28.35 -4.59
CA PRO A 288 -13.54 28.77 -3.22
C PRO A 288 -12.45 29.85 -3.06
N ASN A 289 -12.56 30.62 -2.01
CA ASN A 289 -11.54 31.58 -1.61
C ASN A 289 -10.45 30.89 -0.77
N PRO A 290 -9.18 31.28 -0.92
CA PRO A 290 -8.14 30.79 -0.01
C PRO A 290 -8.39 31.31 1.41
N ILE A 291 -8.08 30.46 2.41
CA ILE A 291 -8.33 30.76 3.84
C ILE A 291 -7.70 32.11 4.29
N ALA A 292 -6.58 32.48 3.69
CA ALA A 292 -5.92 33.77 3.99
C ALA A 292 -6.82 34.98 3.74
N LYS A 293 -7.74 34.90 2.77
CA LYS A 293 -8.68 35.98 2.47
C LYS A 293 -9.73 36.18 3.56
N LEU A 294 -9.98 35.18 4.40
CA LEU A 294 -10.89 35.27 5.55
C LEU A 294 -10.44 36.37 6.53
N LYS A 295 -9.14 36.72 6.56
CA LYS A 295 -8.60 37.82 7.36
C LYS A 295 -9.13 39.17 6.90
N GLU A 296 -9.38 39.31 5.61
CA GLU A 296 -9.95 40.53 5.03
C GLU A 296 -11.47 40.54 5.17
N ASP A 297 -12.12 39.42 4.86
CA ASP A 297 -13.58 39.31 4.82
C ASP A 297 -14.20 39.27 6.23
N MET A 298 -13.56 38.60 7.20
CA MET A 298 -14.06 38.38 8.57
C MET A 298 -12.89 38.32 9.57
N PRO A 299 -12.18 39.41 9.89
CA PRO A 299 -10.93 39.38 10.67
C PRO A 299 -11.08 38.78 12.06
N GLY A 300 -12.15 39.02 12.80
CA GLY A 300 -12.37 38.44 14.13
C GLY A 300 -12.60 36.95 14.08
N VAL A 301 -13.23 36.41 13.04
CA VAL A 301 -13.41 34.99 12.80
C VAL A 301 -12.07 34.34 12.44
N TYR A 302 -11.27 35.03 11.60
CA TYR A 302 -9.94 34.53 11.23
C TYR A 302 -9.02 34.38 12.42
N ASP A 303 -8.96 35.36 13.31
CA ASP A 303 -8.12 35.33 14.51
C ASP A 303 -8.54 34.18 15.44
N GLN A 304 -9.85 34.01 15.68
CA GLN A 304 -10.38 32.91 16.46
C GLN A 304 -10.06 31.56 15.80
N PHE A 305 -10.16 31.47 14.48
CA PHE A 305 -9.85 30.26 13.72
C PHE A 305 -8.36 29.89 13.88
N MET A 306 -7.45 30.84 13.79
CA MET A 306 -6.01 30.60 13.95
C MET A 306 -5.66 30.13 15.36
N ASP A 307 -6.27 30.70 16.39
CA ASP A 307 -6.07 30.30 17.78
C ASP A 307 -6.51 28.85 18.04
N ILE A 308 -7.69 28.49 17.50
CA ILE A 308 -8.22 27.13 17.62
C ILE A 308 -7.36 26.15 16.83
N ALA A 309 -6.96 26.46 15.61
CA ALA A 309 -6.09 25.63 14.79
C ALA A 309 -4.74 25.32 15.47
N ASN A 310 -4.12 26.34 16.07
CA ASN A 310 -2.91 26.17 16.85
C ASN A 310 -3.14 25.32 18.12
N THR A 311 -4.27 25.48 18.77
CA THR A 311 -4.65 24.67 19.94
C THR A 311 -4.83 23.22 19.55
N LEU A 312 -5.51 22.93 18.45
CA LEU A 312 -5.71 21.57 17.95
C LEU A 312 -4.38 20.91 17.55
N GLU A 313 -3.50 21.59 16.80
CA GLU A 313 -2.20 21.04 16.43
C GLU A 313 -1.35 20.70 17.66
N LYS A 314 -1.33 21.56 18.67
CA LYS A 314 -0.61 21.33 19.93
C LYS A 314 -1.22 20.19 20.76
N HIS A 315 -2.55 20.12 20.83
CA HIS A 315 -3.25 19.10 21.60
C HIS A 315 -3.09 17.71 21.00
N TYR A 316 -3.34 17.56 19.70
CA TYR A 316 -3.17 16.29 18.99
C TYR A 316 -1.70 15.99 18.66
N LYS A 317 -0.83 16.99 18.85
CA LYS A 317 0.60 16.90 18.53
C LYS A 317 0.89 16.46 17.11
N ASP A 318 -0.02 16.81 16.17
CA ASP A 318 0.05 16.47 14.75
C ASP A 318 -0.73 17.48 13.92
N MET A 319 -0.38 17.58 12.60
CA MET A 319 -1.16 18.45 11.71
C MET A 319 -2.62 18.02 11.68
N GLN A 320 -3.51 18.98 11.66
CA GLN A 320 -4.95 18.76 11.67
C GLN A 320 -5.58 19.20 10.35
N ASP A 321 -6.52 18.37 9.90
CA ASP A 321 -7.49 18.63 8.84
C ASP A 321 -8.81 18.98 9.52
N MET A 322 -9.33 20.19 9.26
CA MET A 322 -10.44 20.80 9.97
C MET A 322 -11.57 21.17 9.01
N GLU A 323 -12.79 20.81 9.38
CA GLU A 323 -14.01 21.29 8.72
C GLU A 323 -14.67 22.33 9.64
N PHE A 324 -14.99 23.48 9.10
CA PHE A 324 -15.60 24.59 9.86
C PHE A 324 -16.77 25.25 9.13
N THR A 325 -17.66 25.85 9.89
CA THR A 325 -18.75 26.67 9.37
C THR A 325 -18.83 27.98 10.16
N ILE A 326 -19.11 29.05 9.47
CA ILE A 326 -19.38 30.38 10.04
C ILE A 326 -20.86 30.64 9.87
N GLU A 327 -21.60 30.78 10.98
CA GLU A 327 -23.01 31.15 10.99
C GLU A 327 -23.16 32.53 11.56
N GLU A 328 -23.56 33.49 10.72
CA GLU A 328 -23.77 34.91 11.13
C GLU A 328 -22.57 35.47 11.94
N GLY A 329 -21.36 35.27 11.46
CA GLY A 329 -20.11 35.74 12.08
C GLY A 329 -19.63 34.89 13.28
N LYS A 330 -20.29 33.78 13.62
CA LYS A 330 -19.87 32.86 14.67
C LYS A 330 -19.21 31.62 14.06
N LEU A 331 -18.01 31.31 14.51
CA LEU A 331 -17.23 30.16 14.04
C LEU A 331 -17.62 28.88 14.78
N PHE A 332 -17.78 27.79 14.06
CA PHE A 332 -17.98 26.43 14.57
C PHE A 332 -17.08 25.43 13.87
N PHE A 333 -16.53 24.47 14.62
CA PHE A 333 -15.78 23.35 14.09
C PHE A 333 -16.67 22.09 14.01
N LEU A 334 -16.78 21.53 12.81
CA LEU A 334 -17.63 20.37 12.54
C LEU A 334 -16.85 19.06 12.62
N GLN A 335 -15.56 19.10 12.42
CA GLN A 335 -14.66 17.96 12.46
C GLN A 335 -13.22 18.40 12.58
N THR A 336 -12.41 17.61 13.28
CA THR A 336 -10.96 17.60 13.14
C THR A 336 -10.47 16.16 12.99
N ARG A 337 -9.36 16.00 12.29
CA ARG A 337 -8.64 14.71 12.15
C ARG A 337 -7.18 14.96 11.81
N ASN A 338 -6.34 13.96 12.04
CA ASN A 338 -4.97 14.02 11.54
C ASN A 338 -4.99 14.14 10.01
N GLY A 339 -4.31 15.14 9.48
CA GLY A 339 -4.32 15.46 8.08
C GLY A 339 -3.68 14.37 7.22
N LYS A 340 -4.37 13.94 6.16
CA LYS A 340 -3.73 13.14 5.10
C LYS A 340 -2.68 14.00 4.41
N ARG A 341 -1.51 13.41 4.16
CA ARG A 341 -0.34 14.14 3.69
C ARG A 341 0.55 13.24 2.85
N THR A 342 1.40 13.85 2.04
CA THR A 342 2.43 13.13 1.30
C THR A 342 3.48 12.54 2.25
N ALA A 343 4.25 11.58 1.78
CA ALA A 343 5.33 11.00 2.56
C ALA A 343 6.40 12.04 2.96
N ASN A 344 6.77 12.95 2.06
CA ASN A 344 7.67 14.06 2.36
C ASN A 344 7.15 14.97 3.48
N ALA A 345 5.87 15.33 3.40
CA ALA A 345 5.23 16.12 4.44
C ALA A 345 5.19 15.37 5.77
N ALA A 346 4.92 14.06 5.78
CA ALA A 346 4.89 13.24 6.98
C ALA A 346 6.24 13.23 7.70
N LEU A 347 7.33 13.06 6.95
CA LEU A 347 8.70 13.08 7.52
C LEU A 347 9.06 14.47 8.06
N ARG A 348 8.80 15.53 7.28
CA ARG A 348 9.06 16.91 7.72
C ARG A 348 8.30 17.25 8.99
N ILE A 349 7.02 16.95 9.03
CA ILE A 349 6.17 17.20 10.20
C ILE A 349 6.67 16.42 11.42
N ALA A 350 7.01 15.15 11.25
CA ALA A 350 7.54 14.31 12.33
C ALA A 350 8.82 14.92 12.93
N VAL A 351 9.75 15.34 12.07
CA VAL A 351 11.02 15.97 12.51
C VAL A 351 10.77 17.31 13.20
N GLU A 352 10.00 18.20 12.58
CA GLU A 352 9.74 19.55 13.16
C GLU A 352 8.97 19.48 14.48
N ILE A 353 8.08 18.52 14.68
CA ILE A 353 7.33 18.34 15.94
C ILE A 353 8.23 17.78 17.04
N VAL A 354 9.20 16.91 16.71
CA VAL A 354 10.25 16.46 17.66
C VAL A 354 11.17 17.61 18.03
N ASP A 355 11.66 18.38 17.06
CA ASP A 355 12.51 19.56 17.29
C ASP A 355 11.80 20.60 18.16
N GLY A 356 10.48 20.74 18.00
CA GLY A 356 9.62 21.54 18.86
C GLY A 356 9.32 20.96 20.24
N CYS A 357 9.91 19.82 20.61
CA CYS A 357 9.74 19.12 21.89
C CYS A 357 8.28 18.74 22.22
N LEU A 358 7.41 18.58 21.22
CA LEU A 358 6.02 18.17 21.44
C LEU A 358 5.85 16.66 21.53
N ILE A 359 6.72 15.91 20.87
CA ILE A 359 6.75 14.44 20.88
C ILE A 359 8.18 13.93 20.98
N THR A 360 8.30 12.68 21.39
CA THR A 360 9.57 11.94 21.37
C THR A 360 9.89 11.38 20.00
N THR A 361 11.12 10.97 19.75
CA THR A 361 11.51 10.24 18.54
C THR A 361 10.73 8.94 18.37
N ASP A 362 10.45 8.23 19.48
CA ASP A 362 9.66 6.99 19.47
C ASP A 362 8.23 7.26 19.00
N GLU A 363 7.58 8.31 19.52
CA GLU A 363 6.25 8.72 19.07
C GLU A 363 6.25 9.15 17.59
N ALA A 364 7.31 9.82 17.13
CA ALA A 364 7.46 10.23 15.74
C ALA A 364 7.58 9.01 14.80
N LEU A 365 8.40 8.02 15.18
CA LEU A 365 8.59 6.79 14.44
C LEU A 365 7.26 6.01 14.27
N LEU A 366 6.41 6.00 15.29
CA LEU A 366 5.11 5.32 15.26
C LEU A 366 4.05 6.04 14.38
N ARG A 367 4.25 7.31 14.01
CA ARG A 367 3.28 8.11 13.25
C ARG A 367 3.40 7.99 11.75
N VAL A 368 4.56 7.58 11.25
CA VAL A 368 4.81 7.39 9.82
C VAL A 368 4.59 5.92 9.49
N GLU A 369 3.65 5.66 8.60
CA GLU A 369 3.43 4.29 8.12
C GLU A 369 4.60 3.86 7.23
N PRO A 370 5.24 2.70 7.50
CA PRO A 370 6.40 2.27 6.73
C PRO A 370 6.16 2.21 5.22
N LYS A 371 4.96 1.78 4.80
CA LYS A 371 4.58 1.73 3.37
C LYS A 371 4.57 3.11 2.68
N GLN A 372 4.40 4.20 3.43
CA GLN A 372 4.46 5.55 2.84
C GLN A 372 5.86 5.90 2.33
N LEU A 373 6.91 5.33 2.94
CA LEU A 373 8.29 5.57 2.50
C LEU A 373 8.53 5.09 1.06
N ASP A 374 7.77 4.11 0.59
CA ASP A 374 7.87 3.58 -0.76
C ASP A 374 7.78 4.69 -1.83
N GLN A 375 6.90 5.67 -1.60
CA GLN A 375 6.74 6.83 -2.49
C GLN A 375 8.01 7.70 -2.62
N LEU A 376 8.93 7.61 -1.66
CA LEU A 376 10.15 8.41 -1.61
C LEU A 376 11.37 7.67 -2.17
N LEU A 377 11.25 6.39 -2.43
CA LEU A 377 12.34 5.52 -2.84
C LEU A 377 12.44 5.35 -4.36
N HIS A 378 11.42 5.80 -5.07
CA HIS A 378 11.34 5.73 -6.52
C HIS A 378 11.39 7.12 -7.15
N PRO A 379 11.87 7.23 -8.41
CA PRO A 379 11.79 8.50 -9.13
C PRO A 379 10.36 9.05 -9.15
N ALA A 380 10.22 10.35 -9.08
CA ALA A 380 8.94 11.05 -9.17
C ALA A 380 8.95 12.02 -10.37
N PHE A 381 7.78 12.35 -10.90
CA PHE A 381 7.69 13.40 -11.92
C PHE A 381 7.86 14.79 -11.31
N ASP A 382 8.46 15.70 -12.10
CA ASP A 382 8.40 17.12 -11.79
C ASP A 382 6.93 17.57 -11.68
N GLN A 383 6.58 18.18 -10.56
CA GLN A 383 5.18 18.50 -10.23
C GLN A 383 4.57 19.55 -11.15
N ALA A 384 5.37 20.49 -11.66
CA ALA A 384 4.88 21.52 -12.57
C ALA A 384 4.59 20.94 -13.95
N ALA A 385 5.48 20.09 -14.47
CA ALA A 385 5.32 19.39 -15.73
C ALA A 385 4.14 18.39 -15.67
N LEU A 386 3.99 17.64 -14.56
CA LEU A 386 2.90 16.70 -14.39
C LEU A 386 1.52 17.37 -14.39
N LYS A 387 1.38 18.54 -13.77
CA LYS A 387 0.12 19.30 -13.76
C LYS A 387 -0.31 19.78 -15.15
N ALA A 388 0.63 19.99 -16.07
CA ALA A 388 0.35 20.39 -17.44
C ALA A 388 0.01 19.21 -18.34
N ALA A 389 0.41 17.98 -17.96
CA ALA A 389 0.22 16.76 -18.73
C ALA A 389 -1.19 16.19 -18.55
N LYS A 390 -1.68 15.53 -19.62
CA LYS A 390 -2.97 14.84 -19.60
C LYS A 390 -2.77 13.33 -19.76
N ALA A 391 -3.30 12.56 -18.81
CA ALA A 391 -3.29 11.10 -18.91
C ALA A 391 -4.10 10.64 -20.14
N LEU A 392 -3.55 9.72 -20.90
CA LEU A 392 -4.17 9.12 -22.10
C LEU A 392 -4.90 7.83 -21.78
N GLY A 393 -4.49 7.11 -20.75
CA GLY A 393 -5.06 5.84 -20.32
C GLY A 393 -4.53 5.46 -18.94
N LYS A 394 -5.05 4.36 -18.40
CA LYS A 394 -4.71 3.87 -17.07
C LYS A 394 -4.59 2.36 -17.05
N GLY A 395 -3.51 1.85 -16.44
CA GLY A 395 -3.34 0.45 -16.10
C GLY A 395 -3.27 0.25 -14.57
N LEU A 396 -2.86 -0.95 -14.16
CA LEU A 396 -2.62 -1.28 -12.75
C LEU A 396 -1.27 -0.70 -12.30
N PRO A 397 -1.20 -0.04 -11.12
CA PRO A 397 0.05 0.46 -10.55
C PRO A 397 0.88 -0.69 -10.00
N ALA A 398 1.57 -1.41 -10.89
CA ALA A 398 2.22 -2.67 -10.58
C ALA A 398 3.55 -2.53 -9.85
N SER A 399 4.33 -1.50 -10.17
CA SER A 399 5.55 -1.13 -9.44
C SER A 399 5.66 0.39 -9.39
N PRO A 400 5.89 1.00 -8.22
CA PRO A 400 5.85 2.44 -8.05
C PRO A 400 6.99 3.15 -8.78
N GLY A 401 6.86 4.47 -8.89
CA GLY A 401 7.84 5.36 -9.53
C GLY A 401 7.32 6.03 -10.78
N ALA A 402 8.09 7.01 -11.27
CA ALA A 402 7.86 7.71 -12.51
C ALA A 402 8.92 7.34 -13.53
N ALA A 403 8.52 7.01 -14.74
CA ALA A 403 9.43 6.70 -15.83
C ALA A 403 9.03 7.46 -17.10
N ALA A 404 10.01 7.96 -17.81
CA ALA A 404 9.83 8.62 -19.10
C ALA A 404 10.92 8.16 -20.07
N GLY A 405 10.54 7.81 -21.28
CA GLY A 405 11.51 7.31 -22.27
C GLY A 405 10.87 6.97 -23.62
N LYS A 406 11.72 6.51 -24.52
CA LYS A 406 11.33 6.03 -25.84
C LYS A 406 10.78 4.62 -25.77
N ILE A 407 9.76 4.36 -26.56
CA ILE A 407 9.06 3.07 -26.67
C ILE A 407 9.92 2.08 -27.43
N TYR A 408 10.07 0.88 -26.88
CA TYR A 408 10.60 -0.30 -27.56
C TYR A 408 9.71 -1.51 -27.28
N PHE A 409 9.58 -2.41 -28.29
CA PHE A 409 8.63 -3.51 -28.25
C PHE A 409 9.27 -4.87 -27.96
N THR A 410 10.60 -4.98 -28.06
CA THR A 410 11.35 -6.19 -27.72
C THR A 410 12.39 -5.93 -26.66
N ALA A 411 12.75 -6.95 -25.88
CA ALA A 411 13.75 -6.85 -24.82
C ALA A 411 15.15 -6.54 -25.39
N GLU A 412 15.49 -7.13 -26.55
CA GLU A 412 16.79 -6.95 -27.19
C GLU A 412 16.96 -5.52 -27.69
N GLU A 413 15.93 -4.96 -28.35
CA GLU A 413 15.97 -3.57 -28.83
C GLU A 413 16.00 -2.56 -27.70
N ALA A 414 15.23 -2.82 -26.65
CA ALA A 414 15.21 -2.02 -25.43
C ALA A 414 16.61 -1.97 -24.78
N LYS A 415 17.28 -3.13 -24.65
CA LYS A 415 18.62 -3.24 -24.12
C LYS A 415 19.63 -2.50 -25.00
N ALA A 416 19.64 -2.75 -26.31
CA ALA A 416 20.54 -2.12 -27.24
C ALA A 416 20.41 -0.58 -27.27
N ALA A 417 19.18 -0.06 -27.19
CA ALA A 417 18.91 1.36 -27.14
C ALA A 417 19.38 1.98 -25.81
N ALA A 418 19.18 1.28 -24.69
CA ALA A 418 19.66 1.71 -23.38
C ALA A 418 21.20 1.75 -23.33
N GLU A 419 21.87 0.77 -23.89
CA GLU A 419 23.33 0.75 -24.03
C GLU A 419 23.84 1.88 -24.94
N ALA A 420 23.07 2.30 -25.93
CA ALA A 420 23.34 3.48 -26.76
C ALA A 420 23.07 4.82 -26.06
N GLY A 421 22.51 4.81 -24.84
CA GLY A 421 22.25 5.97 -23.99
C GLY A 421 20.83 6.53 -24.05
N ASP A 422 19.89 5.82 -24.68
CA ASP A 422 18.48 6.21 -24.67
C ASP A 422 17.82 5.86 -23.33
N ARG A 423 16.86 6.70 -22.91
CA ARG A 423 15.90 6.32 -21.86
C ARG A 423 14.80 5.49 -22.51
N VAL A 424 14.60 4.28 -22.02
CA VAL A 424 13.77 3.28 -22.67
C VAL A 424 12.55 2.94 -21.81
N ILE A 425 11.38 2.82 -22.45
CA ILE A 425 10.18 2.18 -21.92
C ILE A 425 9.91 0.91 -22.73
N LEU A 426 9.98 -0.22 -22.07
CA LEU A 426 9.63 -1.51 -22.68
C LEU A 426 8.10 -1.68 -22.68
N VAL A 427 7.53 -1.86 -23.87
CA VAL A 427 6.07 -2.03 -24.05
C VAL A 427 5.81 -3.41 -24.65
N ARG A 428 5.11 -4.26 -23.90
CA ARG A 428 4.82 -5.65 -24.30
C ARG A 428 3.34 -5.95 -24.19
N LEU A 429 2.89 -6.97 -24.91
CA LEU A 429 1.57 -7.55 -24.68
C LEU A 429 1.52 -8.16 -23.27
N GLU A 430 2.53 -8.95 -22.93
CA GLU A 430 2.88 -9.50 -21.60
C GLU A 430 4.39 -9.79 -21.60
N THR A 431 5.01 -9.85 -20.42
CA THR A 431 6.45 -10.19 -20.32
C THR A 431 6.65 -11.64 -19.93
N SER A 432 7.77 -12.21 -20.38
CA SER A 432 8.25 -13.54 -20.03
C SER A 432 9.62 -13.45 -19.34
N PRO A 433 10.14 -14.54 -18.74
CA PRO A 433 11.49 -14.56 -18.16
C PRO A 433 12.61 -14.17 -19.14
N GLU A 434 12.39 -14.34 -20.42
CA GLU A 434 13.35 -13.98 -21.49
C GLU A 434 13.49 -12.46 -21.66
N ASP A 435 12.48 -11.69 -21.26
CA ASP A 435 12.48 -10.23 -21.33
C ASP A 435 13.32 -9.55 -20.23
N ILE A 436 13.91 -10.31 -19.30
CA ILE A 436 14.52 -9.80 -18.07
C ILE A 436 15.64 -8.77 -18.32
N GLU A 437 16.45 -8.98 -19.35
CA GLU A 437 17.55 -8.04 -19.69
C GLU A 437 17.01 -6.70 -20.23
N GLY A 438 15.98 -6.75 -21.08
CA GLY A 438 15.30 -5.55 -21.57
C GLY A 438 14.53 -4.83 -20.48
N MET A 439 13.91 -5.58 -19.56
CA MET A 439 13.25 -5.01 -18.37
C MET A 439 14.24 -4.29 -17.46
N ALA A 440 15.41 -4.90 -17.21
CA ALA A 440 16.45 -4.32 -16.36
C ALA A 440 17.09 -3.06 -16.97
N ALA A 441 17.22 -3.00 -18.30
CA ALA A 441 17.74 -1.85 -19.01
C ALA A 441 16.76 -0.69 -19.14
N SER A 442 15.44 -0.96 -18.94
CA SER A 442 14.37 0.02 -19.13
C SER A 442 14.14 0.90 -17.90
N GLN A 443 13.77 2.16 -18.13
CA GLN A 443 13.31 3.07 -17.08
C GLN A 443 11.92 2.69 -16.57
N GLY A 444 11.11 2.08 -17.41
CA GLY A 444 9.77 1.65 -17.08
C GLY A 444 9.23 0.57 -18.01
N ILE A 445 8.23 -0.15 -17.53
CA ILE A 445 7.62 -1.28 -18.20
C ILE A 445 6.11 -1.03 -18.30
N LEU A 446 5.57 -1.23 -19.50
CA LEU A 446 4.15 -1.13 -19.78
C LEU A 446 3.67 -2.43 -20.40
N THR A 447 2.64 -3.06 -19.81
CA THR A 447 2.02 -4.25 -20.42
C THR A 447 0.54 -4.06 -20.67
N VAL A 448 0.07 -4.64 -21.77
CA VAL A 448 -1.35 -4.64 -22.13
C VAL A 448 -2.13 -5.62 -21.26
N ARG A 449 -1.53 -6.78 -20.97
CA ARG A 449 -2.09 -7.84 -20.14
C ARG A 449 -1.26 -8.01 -18.85
N GLY A 450 -1.86 -8.65 -17.86
CA GLY A 450 -1.21 -9.00 -16.60
C GLY A 450 -1.79 -8.24 -15.41
N GLY A 451 -1.87 -8.96 -14.29
CA GLY A 451 -2.32 -8.44 -12.99
C GLY A 451 -1.15 -8.00 -12.11
N MET A 452 -1.44 -7.70 -10.85
CA MET A 452 -0.46 -7.34 -9.82
C MET A 452 0.54 -8.46 -9.48
N THR A 453 0.23 -9.69 -9.85
CA THR A 453 1.06 -10.89 -9.65
C THR A 453 1.68 -11.42 -10.95
N SER A 454 1.52 -10.71 -12.07
CA SER A 454 2.12 -11.07 -13.35
C SER A 454 3.65 -11.01 -13.28
N HIS A 455 4.32 -11.69 -14.21
CA HIS A 455 5.78 -11.66 -14.33
C HIS A 455 6.31 -10.21 -14.39
N ALA A 456 5.72 -9.37 -15.25
CA ALA A 456 6.09 -7.94 -15.33
C ALA A 456 6.03 -7.25 -13.97
N ALA A 457 4.94 -7.43 -13.22
CA ALA A 457 4.72 -6.78 -11.94
C ALA A 457 5.69 -7.26 -10.85
N VAL A 458 5.95 -8.56 -10.78
CA VAL A 458 6.83 -9.15 -9.77
C VAL A 458 8.29 -8.77 -10.01
N VAL A 459 8.75 -8.93 -11.25
CA VAL A 459 10.12 -8.64 -11.64
C VAL A 459 10.41 -7.13 -11.54
N ALA A 460 9.51 -6.28 -12.04
CA ALA A 460 9.68 -4.83 -11.94
C ALA A 460 9.79 -4.36 -10.50
N ARG A 461 8.97 -4.90 -9.59
CA ARG A 461 9.09 -4.61 -8.15
C ARG A 461 10.39 -5.08 -7.55
N GLY A 462 10.88 -6.24 -7.95
CA GLY A 462 12.18 -6.75 -7.52
C GLY A 462 13.32 -5.84 -7.95
N MET A 463 13.25 -5.30 -9.17
CA MET A 463 14.25 -4.38 -9.76
C MET A 463 14.07 -2.92 -9.33
N GLY A 464 12.94 -2.56 -8.69
CA GLY A 464 12.59 -1.16 -8.41
C GLY A 464 12.27 -0.34 -9.66
N THR A 465 11.94 -0.99 -10.77
CA THR A 465 11.60 -0.35 -12.04
C THR A 465 10.13 0.01 -12.08
N CYS A 466 9.79 1.23 -12.51
CA CYS A 466 8.41 1.66 -12.69
C CYS A 466 7.64 0.69 -13.59
N CYS A 467 6.46 0.25 -13.18
CA CYS A 467 5.64 -0.65 -14.00
C CYS A 467 4.15 -0.30 -13.94
N VAL A 468 3.58 -0.16 -15.12
CA VAL A 468 2.12 -0.10 -15.34
C VAL A 468 1.71 -1.35 -16.10
N SER A 469 0.90 -2.21 -15.47
CA SER A 469 0.50 -3.50 -16.02
C SER A 469 -0.98 -3.53 -16.35
N GLY A 470 -1.37 -4.38 -17.32
CA GLY A 470 -2.79 -4.64 -17.62
C GLY A 470 -3.56 -3.43 -18.14
N CYS A 471 -2.96 -2.60 -18.99
CA CYS A 471 -3.67 -1.51 -19.66
C CYS A 471 -4.46 -2.03 -20.85
N GLU A 472 -5.65 -2.57 -20.63
CA GLU A 472 -6.52 -3.18 -21.66
C GLU A 472 -7.03 -2.17 -22.70
N GLU A 473 -6.93 -0.88 -22.44
CA GLU A 473 -7.27 0.19 -23.39
C GLU A 473 -6.27 0.27 -24.56
N ILE A 474 -5.08 -0.30 -24.40
CA ILE A 474 -4.05 -0.35 -25.44
C ILE A 474 -4.45 -1.37 -26.51
N LYS A 475 -4.47 -0.92 -27.76
CA LYS A 475 -4.57 -1.79 -28.94
C LYS A 475 -3.20 -1.89 -29.57
N MET A 476 -2.51 -2.99 -29.31
CA MET A 476 -1.15 -3.24 -29.78
C MET A 476 -1.14 -4.04 -31.10
N ASN A 477 -0.20 -3.68 -31.96
CA ASN A 477 0.21 -4.46 -33.14
C ASN A 477 1.71 -4.71 -33.03
N GLU A 478 2.10 -5.89 -32.56
CA GLU A 478 3.50 -6.26 -32.35
C GLU A 478 4.31 -6.32 -33.63
N GLU A 479 3.72 -6.83 -34.74
CA GLU A 479 4.41 -6.92 -36.04
C GLU A 479 4.72 -5.53 -36.61
N ALA A 480 3.78 -4.59 -36.50
CA ALA A 480 3.97 -3.22 -36.94
C ALA A 480 4.72 -2.34 -35.94
N LYS A 481 5.05 -2.87 -34.75
CA LYS A 481 5.66 -2.14 -33.63
C LYS A 481 4.92 -0.84 -33.32
N THR A 482 3.60 -0.93 -33.16
CA THR A 482 2.75 0.21 -32.86
C THR A 482 1.66 -0.14 -31.84
N PHE A 483 1.20 0.86 -31.10
CA PHE A 483 -0.03 0.73 -30.33
C PHE A 483 -0.85 2.03 -30.33
N THR A 484 -2.15 1.91 -30.06
CA THR A 484 -3.04 3.07 -29.89
C THR A 484 -3.53 3.14 -28.45
N LEU A 485 -3.53 4.36 -27.90
CA LEU A 485 -4.02 4.68 -26.56
C LEU A 485 -4.58 6.11 -26.55
N GLY A 486 -5.76 6.32 -25.97
CA GLY A 486 -6.37 7.64 -25.86
C GLY A 486 -6.59 8.34 -27.22
N GLY A 487 -6.82 7.58 -28.29
CA GLY A 487 -7.00 8.09 -29.66
C GLY A 487 -5.71 8.50 -30.38
N ARG A 488 -4.54 8.28 -29.77
CA ARG A 488 -3.21 8.52 -30.38
C ARG A 488 -2.55 7.19 -30.73
N THR A 489 -1.82 7.15 -31.83
CA THR A 489 -0.99 6.01 -32.24
C THR A 489 0.46 6.31 -31.92
N PHE A 490 1.12 5.38 -31.26
CA PHE A 490 2.52 5.42 -30.88
C PHE A 490 3.28 4.33 -31.65
N LYS A 491 4.49 4.64 -32.02
CA LYS A 491 5.46 3.72 -32.67
C LYS A 491 6.76 3.67 -31.91
N GLU A 492 7.59 2.73 -32.28
CA GLU A 492 8.95 2.62 -31.73
C GLU A 492 9.72 3.95 -31.82
N GLY A 493 10.37 4.34 -30.72
CA GLY A 493 11.11 5.60 -30.61
C GLY A 493 10.28 6.82 -30.19
N ASP A 494 8.94 6.75 -30.17
CA ASP A 494 8.10 7.79 -29.62
C ASP A 494 8.24 7.85 -28.09
N TYR A 495 8.03 9.03 -27.48
CA TYR A 495 8.12 9.20 -26.03
C TYR A 495 6.80 8.93 -25.33
N ILE A 496 6.87 8.20 -24.22
CA ILE A 496 5.78 8.09 -23.24
C ILE A 496 6.32 8.22 -21.83
N SER A 497 5.42 8.56 -20.89
CA SER A 497 5.71 8.58 -19.46
C SER A 497 4.71 7.72 -18.70
N LEU A 498 5.21 6.98 -17.70
CA LEU A 498 4.47 6.06 -16.86
C LEU A 498 4.51 6.51 -15.41
N ASP A 499 3.36 6.56 -14.77
CA ASP A 499 3.25 6.72 -13.33
C ASP A 499 2.90 5.36 -12.69
N GLY A 500 3.89 4.65 -12.24
CA GLY A 500 3.72 3.35 -11.60
C GLY A 500 3.02 3.39 -10.25
N SER A 501 2.88 4.58 -9.65
CA SER A 501 2.17 4.75 -8.38
C SER A 501 0.65 4.94 -8.57
N THR A 502 0.24 5.55 -9.68
CA THR A 502 -1.18 5.79 -10.00
C THR A 502 -1.72 4.90 -11.13
N GLY A 503 -0.83 4.32 -11.94
CA GLY A 503 -1.15 3.58 -13.14
C GLY A 503 -1.42 4.45 -14.37
N ASN A 504 -1.25 5.77 -14.28
CA ASN A 504 -1.50 6.69 -15.39
C ASN A 504 -0.40 6.61 -16.46
N ILE A 505 -0.80 6.80 -17.72
CA ILE A 505 0.08 6.79 -18.89
C ILE A 505 -0.08 8.12 -19.62
N TYR A 506 1.05 8.77 -19.94
CA TYR A 506 1.10 10.08 -20.59
C TYR A 506 1.82 9.96 -21.93
N GLY A 507 1.33 10.64 -22.96
CA GLY A 507 1.87 10.60 -24.32
C GLY A 507 2.98 11.62 -24.61
N GLU A 508 3.78 11.96 -23.62
CA GLU A 508 4.84 12.97 -23.70
C GLU A 508 6.00 12.65 -22.75
N ASP A 509 7.15 13.26 -22.95
CA ASP A 509 8.33 13.12 -22.09
C ASP A 509 8.23 14.06 -20.88
N ILE A 510 7.78 13.54 -19.74
CA ILE A 510 7.68 14.29 -18.49
C ILE A 510 8.98 14.15 -17.71
N PRO A 511 9.66 15.25 -17.32
CA PRO A 511 10.88 15.17 -16.52
C PRO A 511 10.69 14.43 -15.19
N THR A 512 11.69 13.61 -14.82
CA THR A 512 11.70 12.86 -13.56
C THR A 512 12.78 13.39 -12.62
N VAL A 513 12.53 13.27 -11.30
CA VAL A 513 13.47 13.62 -10.22
C VAL A 513 13.84 12.31 -9.50
N LYS A 514 15.15 12.09 -9.30
CA LYS A 514 15.66 10.89 -8.59
C LYS A 514 15.29 10.93 -7.11
N ALA A 515 15.07 9.74 -6.55
CA ALA A 515 14.90 9.56 -5.11
C ALA A 515 16.25 9.63 -4.39
N GLU A 516 16.30 10.38 -3.28
CA GLU A 516 17.49 10.49 -2.43
C GLU A 516 17.09 10.48 -0.94
N ILE A 517 17.85 9.74 -0.12
CA ILE A 517 17.68 9.77 1.34
C ILE A 517 18.51 10.93 1.91
N THR A 518 17.93 12.11 1.92
CA THR A 518 18.57 13.35 2.41
C THR A 518 17.66 14.10 3.39
N GLY A 519 18.24 15.07 4.11
CA GLY A 519 17.48 15.98 4.98
C GLY A 519 16.62 15.26 6.04
N ASN A 520 15.33 15.57 6.07
CA ASN A 520 14.40 15.00 7.06
C ASN A 520 14.29 13.47 6.96
N PHE A 521 14.39 12.92 5.77
CA PHE A 521 14.37 11.47 5.58
C PHE A 521 15.59 10.82 6.24
N GLN A 522 16.78 11.37 6.05
CA GLN A 522 18.01 10.87 6.66
C GLN A 522 17.92 10.95 8.21
N THR A 523 17.47 12.09 8.75
CA THR A 523 17.29 12.28 10.19
C THR A 523 16.33 11.26 10.78
N PHE A 524 15.18 11.07 10.13
CA PHE A 524 14.15 10.12 10.55
C PHE A 524 14.65 8.67 10.53
N MET A 525 15.38 8.27 9.48
CA MET A 525 15.95 6.93 9.38
C MET A 525 17.07 6.69 10.38
N ALA A 526 17.84 7.71 10.75
CA ALA A 526 18.84 7.60 11.83
C ALA A 526 18.18 7.32 13.20
N TRP A 527 17.00 7.89 13.47
CA TRP A 527 16.24 7.54 14.67
C TRP A 527 15.76 6.10 14.64
N ALA A 528 15.28 5.63 13.48
CA ALA A 528 14.86 4.23 13.32
C ALA A 528 16.02 3.26 13.57
N ASP A 529 17.20 3.55 13.02
CA ASP A 529 18.40 2.71 13.21
C ASP A 529 18.88 2.71 14.67
N ALA A 530 18.80 3.84 15.36
CA ALA A 530 19.16 3.91 16.77
C ALA A 530 18.21 3.12 17.70
N LYS A 531 16.98 2.89 17.25
CA LYS A 531 15.93 2.22 18.01
C LYS A 531 15.83 0.72 17.76
N ARG A 532 15.93 0.29 16.50
CA ARG A 532 15.76 -1.11 16.13
C ARG A 532 16.87 -2.00 16.67
N VAL A 533 16.51 -3.23 17.02
CA VAL A 533 17.43 -4.32 17.35
C VAL A 533 17.58 -5.28 16.16
N LEU A 534 16.45 -5.55 15.50
CA LEU A 534 16.41 -6.39 14.31
C LEU A 534 17.21 -5.74 13.17
N LYS A 535 18.19 -6.46 12.65
CA LYS A 535 18.99 -6.01 11.49
C LYS A 535 18.23 -6.12 10.19
N VAL A 536 18.59 -5.31 9.21
CA VAL A 536 17.98 -5.32 7.89
C VAL A 536 19.06 -5.59 6.85
N ARG A 537 18.94 -6.73 6.18
CA ARG A 537 19.74 -7.16 5.03
C ARG A 537 18.92 -6.99 3.75
N THR A 538 19.57 -7.21 2.62
CA THR A 538 18.93 -7.17 1.30
C THR A 538 19.01 -8.51 0.57
N ASN A 539 18.08 -8.72 -0.37
CA ASN A 539 18.19 -9.73 -1.40
C ASN A 539 18.78 -9.04 -2.64
N ALA A 540 19.99 -9.43 -3.05
CA ALA A 540 20.70 -8.80 -4.15
C ALA A 540 21.49 -9.86 -4.93
N ASP A 541 21.32 -9.85 -6.24
CA ASP A 541 21.89 -10.82 -7.16
C ASP A 541 22.97 -10.19 -8.05
N THR A 542 23.09 -8.84 -8.06
CA THR A 542 24.06 -8.06 -8.82
C THR A 542 24.78 -7.04 -7.94
N PRO A 543 25.98 -6.59 -8.35
CA PRO A 543 26.70 -5.50 -7.66
C PRO A 543 25.89 -4.20 -7.59
N ASN A 544 25.08 -3.91 -8.61
CA ASN A 544 24.23 -2.71 -8.64
C ASN A 544 23.10 -2.77 -7.62
N ASP A 545 22.44 -3.93 -7.48
CA ASP A 545 21.42 -4.13 -6.44
C ASP A 545 22.04 -3.99 -5.04
N ALA A 546 23.23 -4.57 -4.86
CA ALA A 546 23.99 -4.48 -3.62
C ALA A 546 24.29 -3.02 -3.25
N GLN A 547 24.79 -2.22 -4.21
CA GLN A 547 25.08 -0.81 -3.99
C GLN A 547 23.82 -0.01 -3.67
N THR A 548 22.76 -0.21 -4.43
CA THR A 548 21.45 0.44 -4.17
C THR A 548 20.97 0.14 -2.76
N ALA A 549 21.08 -1.11 -2.31
CA ALA A 549 20.67 -1.49 -0.97
C ALA A 549 21.53 -0.85 0.12
N ILE A 550 22.85 -0.71 -0.11
CA ILE A 550 23.75 0.00 0.81
C ILE A 550 23.36 1.46 0.92
N ASP A 551 23.08 2.11 -0.20
CA ASP A 551 22.63 3.51 -0.23
C ASP A 551 21.31 3.69 0.55
N PHE A 552 20.47 2.67 0.59
CA PHE A 552 19.25 2.60 1.41
C PHE A 552 19.48 2.09 2.85
N GLY A 553 20.73 1.76 3.22
CA GLY A 553 21.11 1.41 4.59
C GLY A 553 21.06 -0.07 4.93
N ALA A 554 21.19 -0.96 3.96
CA ALA A 554 21.31 -2.40 4.20
C ALA A 554 22.59 -2.75 4.96
N GLU A 555 22.49 -3.68 5.90
CA GLU A 555 23.59 -4.12 6.76
C GLU A 555 24.26 -5.41 6.28
N GLY A 556 23.81 -5.96 5.14
CA GLY A 556 24.34 -7.18 4.55
C GLY A 556 23.42 -7.69 3.43
N ILE A 557 23.78 -8.81 2.84
CA ILE A 557 22.93 -9.57 1.94
C ILE A 557 22.45 -10.81 2.67
N GLY A 558 21.14 -11.03 2.72
CA GLY A 558 20.52 -12.22 3.29
C GLY A 558 20.21 -13.30 2.25
N LEU A 559 20.20 -12.93 0.96
CA LEU A 559 20.04 -13.87 -0.15
C LEU A 559 20.67 -13.31 -1.41
N THR A 560 21.60 -14.09 -1.98
CA THR A 560 22.01 -14.00 -3.37
C THR A 560 21.56 -15.25 -4.08
N ARG A 561 20.79 -15.11 -5.17
CA ARG A 561 20.29 -16.21 -6.00
C ARG A 561 21.29 -16.47 -7.13
N THR A 562 21.99 -17.58 -7.06
CA THR A 562 23.03 -17.88 -8.04
C THR A 562 22.50 -18.26 -9.42
N GLU A 563 21.25 -18.72 -9.49
CA GLU A 563 20.57 -19.03 -10.76
C GLU A 563 20.43 -17.81 -11.69
N HIS A 564 20.19 -16.63 -11.17
CA HIS A 564 20.06 -15.42 -11.99
C HIS A 564 21.35 -15.06 -12.73
N MET A 565 22.49 -15.50 -12.20
CA MET A 565 23.78 -15.27 -12.82
C MET A 565 24.00 -16.12 -14.09
N PHE A 566 23.20 -17.18 -14.31
CA PHE A 566 23.37 -18.08 -15.47
C PHE A 566 22.54 -17.68 -16.69
N PHE A 567 21.54 -16.81 -16.56
CA PHE A 567 20.66 -16.43 -17.66
C PHE A 567 21.30 -15.43 -18.66
N ALA A 568 22.42 -14.81 -18.34
CA ALA A 568 23.09 -13.90 -19.28
C ALA A 568 23.55 -14.63 -20.56
N ALA A 569 23.42 -13.94 -21.69
CA ALA A 569 23.62 -14.52 -23.03
C ALA A 569 25.02 -15.14 -23.25
N ASP A 570 26.05 -14.60 -22.59
CA ASP A 570 27.42 -15.07 -22.67
C ASP A 570 27.69 -16.39 -21.91
N ARG A 571 26.77 -16.80 -21.02
CA ARG A 571 26.97 -17.94 -20.13
C ARG A 571 25.85 -18.99 -20.16
N ILE A 572 24.63 -18.63 -20.55
CA ILE A 572 23.48 -19.57 -20.54
C ILE A 572 23.73 -20.80 -21.41
N MET A 573 24.35 -20.64 -22.58
CA MET A 573 24.66 -21.76 -23.46
C MET A 573 25.73 -22.71 -22.89
N LYS A 574 26.66 -22.19 -22.10
CA LYS A 574 27.66 -23.02 -21.39
C LYS A 574 27.00 -23.84 -20.28
N PHE A 575 26.02 -23.22 -19.58
CA PHE A 575 25.27 -23.90 -18.55
C PHE A 575 24.36 -24.99 -19.14
N ARG A 576 23.69 -24.71 -20.25
CA ARG A 576 22.93 -25.70 -21.04
C ARG A 576 23.78 -26.87 -21.49
N LYS A 577 25.03 -26.61 -21.91
CA LYS A 577 26.00 -27.66 -22.26
C LYS A 577 26.30 -28.56 -21.05
N MET A 578 26.48 -27.99 -19.87
CA MET A 578 26.67 -28.76 -18.64
C MET A 578 25.46 -29.66 -18.35
N ILE A 579 24.24 -29.15 -18.45
CA ILE A 579 23.02 -29.93 -18.24
C ILE A 579 22.87 -31.08 -19.23
N MET A 580 23.29 -30.89 -20.49
CA MET A 580 23.23 -31.87 -21.57
C MET A 580 24.37 -32.91 -21.54
N SER A 581 25.37 -32.75 -20.67
CA SER A 581 26.47 -33.71 -20.47
C SER A 581 25.94 -35.03 -19.88
N ASP A 582 26.55 -36.13 -20.32
CA ASP A 582 26.14 -37.49 -19.91
C ASP A 582 27.03 -38.06 -18.81
N THR A 583 28.29 -37.67 -18.74
CA THR A 583 29.25 -38.10 -17.73
C THR A 583 29.64 -37.01 -16.75
N VAL A 584 30.22 -37.42 -15.60
CA VAL A 584 30.73 -36.48 -14.59
C VAL A 584 31.86 -35.65 -15.17
N GLU A 585 32.78 -36.29 -15.94
CA GLU A 585 33.91 -35.63 -16.54
C GLU A 585 33.48 -34.55 -17.54
N GLU A 586 32.46 -34.81 -18.35
CA GLU A 586 31.90 -33.83 -19.27
C GLU A 586 31.26 -32.64 -18.51
N ARG A 587 30.57 -32.93 -17.40
CA ARG A 587 29.96 -31.86 -16.57
C ARG A 587 31.02 -31.01 -15.89
N GLU A 588 32.06 -31.66 -15.33
CA GLU A 588 33.18 -30.96 -14.71
C GLU A 588 33.89 -30.02 -15.71
N ALA A 589 34.17 -30.53 -16.90
CA ALA A 589 34.77 -29.73 -17.99
C ALA A 589 33.87 -28.54 -18.42
N ALA A 590 32.58 -28.73 -18.47
CA ALA A 590 31.62 -27.65 -18.74
C ALA A 590 31.60 -26.61 -17.62
N LEU A 591 31.63 -27.06 -16.36
CA LEU A 591 31.62 -26.22 -15.18
C LEU A 591 32.91 -25.38 -15.05
N GLU A 592 34.07 -25.91 -15.45
CA GLU A 592 35.30 -25.12 -15.53
C GLU A 592 35.21 -23.89 -16.45
N GLY A 593 34.36 -23.98 -17.49
CA GLY A 593 34.05 -22.85 -18.37
C GLY A 593 33.05 -21.83 -17.82
N ILE A 594 32.33 -22.18 -16.72
CA ILE A 594 31.30 -21.36 -16.06
C ILE A 594 31.87 -20.68 -14.80
N GLU A 595 32.76 -21.37 -14.08
CA GLU A 595 33.30 -20.94 -12.79
C GLU A 595 33.85 -19.49 -12.81
N PRO A 596 34.64 -19.07 -13.83
CA PRO A 596 35.19 -17.71 -13.89
C PRO A 596 34.10 -16.63 -13.86
N PHE A 597 32.96 -16.85 -14.54
CA PHE A 597 31.86 -15.89 -14.57
C PHE A 597 31.23 -15.78 -13.18
N GLN A 598 30.91 -16.89 -12.51
CA GLN A 598 30.38 -16.85 -11.16
C GLN A 598 31.35 -16.21 -10.16
N LYS A 599 32.62 -16.52 -10.27
CA LYS A 599 33.65 -15.90 -9.43
C LYS A 599 33.68 -14.39 -9.60
N ASP A 600 33.61 -13.88 -10.84
CA ASP A 600 33.62 -12.45 -11.13
C ASP A 600 32.34 -11.77 -10.60
N ASP A 601 31.15 -12.41 -10.71
CA ASP A 601 29.91 -11.93 -10.13
C ASP A 601 30.03 -11.80 -8.60
N PHE A 602 30.55 -12.82 -7.92
CA PHE A 602 30.76 -12.79 -6.47
C PHE A 602 31.80 -11.74 -6.07
N LYS A 603 32.88 -11.56 -6.84
CA LYS A 603 33.85 -10.48 -6.60
C LYS A 603 33.18 -9.11 -6.65
N GLY A 604 32.32 -8.88 -7.65
CA GLY A 604 31.57 -7.64 -7.77
C GLY A 604 30.66 -7.37 -6.56
N ILE A 605 29.94 -8.40 -6.09
CA ILE A 605 29.07 -8.31 -4.90
C ILE A 605 29.92 -8.05 -3.64
N TYR A 606 31.03 -8.77 -3.43
CA TYR A 606 31.89 -8.56 -2.27
C TYR A 606 32.53 -7.16 -2.25
N LYS A 607 32.97 -6.66 -3.41
CA LYS A 607 33.47 -5.28 -3.53
C LYS A 607 32.44 -4.23 -3.15
N ALA A 608 31.19 -4.43 -3.57
CA ALA A 608 30.09 -3.54 -3.18
C ALA A 608 29.80 -3.62 -1.68
N MET A 609 29.70 -4.84 -1.14
CA MET A 609 29.30 -5.08 0.25
C MET A 609 30.41 -4.85 1.27
N GLN A 610 31.68 -4.91 0.86
CA GLN A 610 32.84 -4.78 1.73
C GLN A 610 32.81 -5.83 2.86
N GLU A 611 33.00 -5.45 4.12
CA GLU A 611 32.99 -6.36 5.28
C GLU A 611 31.62 -6.81 5.76
N ARG A 612 30.54 -6.38 5.08
CA ARG A 612 29.18 -6.77 5.45
C ARG A 612 28.92 -8.23 5.08
N PRO A 613 28.15 -8.96 5.89
CA PRO A 613 27.85 -10.37 5.62
C PRO A 613 27.11 -10.53 4.28
N VAL A 614 27.47 -11.56 3.53
CA VAL A 614 26.86 -11.94 2.25
C VAL A 614 26.48 -13.40 2.29
N THR A 615 25.17 -13.66 2.27
CA THR A 615 24.62 -15.02 2.18
C THR A 615 24.40 -15.38 0.73
N ILE A 616 25.07 -16.41 0.27
CA ILE A 616 24.99 -16.92 -1.11
C ILE A 616 24.31 -18.28 -1.08
N ARG A 617 23.19 -18.40 -1.77
CA ARG A 617 22.45 -19.66 -1.92
C ARG A 617 23.03 -20.48 -3.07
N LEU A 618 23.30 -21.73 -2.83
CA LEU A 618 23.63 -22.69 -3.89
C LEU A 618 22.44 -22.83 -4.86
N LEU A 619 22.72 -23.30 -6.07
CA LEU A 619 21.73 -23.46 -7.14
C LEU A 619 20.46 -24.14 -6.63
N ASP A 620 19.32 -23.50 -6.85
CA ASP A 620 18.03 -23.95 -6.35
C ASP A 620 17.06 -24.45 -7.43
N PRO A 621 16.81 -23.77 -8.57
CA PRO A 621 15.81 -24.23 -9.53
C PRO A 621 16.13 -25.58 -10.19
N PRO A 622 15.12 -26.32 -10.66
CA PRO A 622 15.32 -27.52 -11.44
C PRO A 622 15.93 -27.19 -12.80
N LEU A 623 16.72 -28.14 -13.32
CA LEU A 623 17.52 -27.91 -14.53
C LEU A 623 16.70 -27.62 -15.79
N HIS A 624 15.44 -28.03 -15.85
CA HIS A 624 14.60 -27.79 -17.02
C HIS A 624 14.27 -26.30 -17.21
N GLU A 625 14.33 -25.45 -16.19
CA GLU A 625 14.11 -24.00 -16.30
C GLU A 625 15.17 -23.28 -17.14
N PHE A 626 16.34 -23.89 -17.29
CA PHE A 626 17.43 -23.35 -18.12
C PHE A 626 17.41 -23.86 -19.57
N MET A 627 16.48 -24.75 -19.92
CA MET A 627 16.47 -25.38 -21.24
C MET A 627 16.09 -24.42 -22.35
N PRO A 628 16.58 -24.66 -23.59
CA PRO A 628 16.15 -23.90 -24.76
C PRO A 628 14.65 -23.95 -25.00
N ASN A 629 14.09 -22.82 -25.47
CA ASN A 629 12.69 -22.73 -25.84
C ASN A 629 12.48 -22.61 -27.36
N THR A 630 13.53 -22.26 -28.12
CA THR A 630 13.46 -22.07 -29.57
C THR A 630 14.28 -23.10 -30.36
N GLU A 631 13.91 -23.30 -31.62
CA GLU A 631 14.66 -24.20 -32.51
C GLU A 631 16.09 -23.74 -32.76
N GLU A 632 16.30 -22.42 -32.83
CA GLU A 632 17.61 -21.79 -33.02
C GLU A 632 18.55 -22.10 -31.86
N GLU A 633 18.05 -21.96 -30.62
CA GLU A 633 18.82 -22.27 -29.43
C GLU A 633 19.18 -23.77 -29.34
N PHE A 634 18.25 -24.66 -29.69
CA PHE A 634 18.54 -26.10 -29.81
C PHE A 634 19.60 -26.39 -30.88
N ALA A 635 19.56 -25.71 -32.03
CA ALA A 635 20.56 -25.85 -33.09
C ALA A 635 21.94 -25.38 -32.61
N GLN A 636 22.04 -24.24 -31.93
CA GLN A 636 23.30 -23.74 -31.35
C GLN A 636 23.85 -24.73 -30.31
N LEU A 637 22.98 -25.27 -29.43
CA LEU A 637 23.39 -26.23 -28.42
C LEU A 637 23.85 -27.57 -29.05
N ALA A 638 23.24 -27.98 -30.15
CA ALA A 638 23.65 -29.15 -30.93
C ALA A 638 25.07 -28.98 -31.49
N GLU A 639 25.39 -27.80 -32.01
CA GLU A 639 26.73 -27.48 -32.50
C GLU A 639 27.80 -27.52 -31.38
N MET A 640 27.44 -27.00 -30.18
CA MET A 640 28.32 -26.97 -29.02
C MET A 640 28.54 -28.35 -28.38
N THR A 641 27.56 -29.24 -28.46
CA THR A 641 27.58 -30.54 -27.76
C THR A 641 27.94 -31.71 -28.68
N GLY A 642 27.87 -31.51 -30.00
CA GLY A 642 28.01 -32.58 -30.98
C GLY A 642 26.85 -33.58 -31.00
N LYS A 643 25.72 -33.25 -30.31
CA LYS A 643 24.50 -34.05 -30.27
C LYS A 643 23.50 -33.53 -31.31
N THR A 644 22.58 -34.38 -31.73
CA THR A 644 21.49 -33.95 -32.62
C THR A 644 20.45 -33.14 -31.87
N VAL A 645 19.75 -32.23 -32.54
CA VAL A 645 18.65 -31.46 -31.98
C VAL A 645 17.58 -32.36 -31.36
N GLU A 646 17.28 -33.50 -31.99
CA GLU A 646 16.29 -34.43 -31.48
C GLU A 646 16.75 -35.11 -30.16
N GLU A 647 18.01 -35.50 -30.03
CA GLU A 647 18.55 -36.01 -28.77
C GLU A 647 18.48 -35.01 -27.65
N LEU A 648 18.79 -33.71 -27.95
CA LEU A 648 18.70 -32.63 -26.97
C LEU A 648 17.25 -32.37 -26.53
N LYS A 649 16.31 -32.38 -27.48
CA LYS A 649 14.89 -32.27 -27.17
C LYS A 649 14.35 -33.43 -26.34
N ILE A 650 14.76 -34.65 -26.62
CA ILE A 650 14.39 -35.83 -25.82
C ILE A 650 14.90 -35.68 -24.40
N LYS A 651 16.17 -35.26 -24.22
CA LYS A 651 16.76 -35.04 -22.89
C LYS A 651 16.07 -33.87 -22.15
N ALA A 652 15.78 -32.74 -22.84
CA ALA A 652 15.05 -31.61 -22.25
C ALA A 652 13.66 -32.03 -21.80
N ARG A 653 12.93 -32.82 -22.60
CA ARG A 653 11.62 -33.38 -22.19
C ARG A 653 11.73 -34.31 -21.00
N SER A 654 12.83 -35.10 -20.88
CA SER A 654 13.05 -35.98 -19.75
C SER A 654 13.33 -35.27 -18.44
N LEU A 655 13.84 -34.03 -18.52
CA LEU A 655 14.09 -33.17 -17.36
C LEU A 655 12.85 -32.39 -16.91
N HIS A 656 11.84 -32.30 -17.78
CA HIS A 656 10.64 -31.53 -17.48
C HIS A 656 9.86 -32.18 -16.34
N GLU A 657 9.57 -31.40 -15.31
CA GLU A 657 8.88 -31.84 -14.11
C GLU A 657 7.41 -31.39 -14.10
N LEU A 658 6.52 -32.26 -13.66
CA LEU A 658 5.09 -31.95 -13.54
C LEU A 658 4.82 -30.96 -12.40
N ASN A 659 5.65 -30.98 -11.36
CA ASN A 659 5.61 -30.05 -10.25
C ASN A 659 7.03 -29.60 -9.88
N PRO A 660 7.52 -28.52 -10.50
CA PRO A 660 8.87 -28.00 -10.27
C PRO A 660 9.17 -27.67 -8.80
N MET A 661 8.18 -27.17 -8.05
CA MET A 661 8.34 -26.78 -6.66
C MET A 661 8.77 -27.94 -5.77
N MET A 662 8.26 -29.15 -6.04
CA MET A 662 8.56 -30.38 -5.28
C MET A 662 9.53 -31.31 -5.99
N GLY A 663 10.17 -30.85 -7.06
CA GLY A 663 10.96 -31.66 -7.96
C GLY A 663 12.45 -31.82 -7.58
N HIS A 664 13.25 -32.08 -8.61
CA HIS A 664 14.69 -32.29 -8.51
C HIS A 664 15.43 -30.94 -8.55
N ARG A 665 15.45 -30.26 -7.43
CA ARG A 665 16.03 -28.93 -7.24
C ARG A 665 16.78 -28.83 -5.91
N GLY A 666 17.47 -27.72 -5.69
CA GLY A 666 18.10 -27.40 -4.42
C GLY A 666 19.11 -28.43 -3.94
N CYS A 667 19.05 -28.83 -2.67
CA CYS A 667 19.97 -29.83 -2.11
C CYS A 667 19.81 -31.21 -2.79
N ARG A 668 18.65 -31.56 -3.33
CA ARG A 668 18.43 -32.80 -4.08
C ARG A 668 19.27 -32.82 -5.35
N LEU A 669 19.35 -31.65 -6.04
CA LEU A 669 20.20 -31.47 -7.19
C LEU A 669 21.69 -31.58 -6.80
N ALA A 670 22.08 -30.92 -5.70
CA ALA A 670 23.46 -31.02 -5.19
C ALA A 670 23.87 -32.42 -4.73
N VAL A 671 22.93 -33.25 -4.30
CA VAL A 671 23.18 -34.68 -3.99
C VAL A 671 23.42 -35.48 -5.27
N SER A 672 22.61 -35.25 -6.32
CA SER A 672 22.72 -35.97 -7.60
C SER A 672 23.89 -35.51 -8.49
N TYR A 673 24.20 -34.23 -8.44
CA TYR A 673 25.25 -33.56 -9.23
C TYR A 673 26.17 -32.71 -8.32
N PRO A 674 26.97 -33.40 -7.45
CA PRO A 674 27.78 -32.69 -6.44
C PRO A 674 28.86 -31.78 -7.02
N GLU A 675 29.25 -31.99 -8.27
CA GLU A 675 30.18 -31.14 -9.03
C GLU A 675 29.68 -29.70 -9.16
N ILE A 676 28.39 -29.48 -9.25
CA ILE A 676 27.81 -28.11 -9.29
C ILE A 676 28.07 -27.39 -7.95
N ALA A 677 27.78 -28.07 -6.82
CA ALA A 677 28.05 -27.50 -5.50
C ALA A 677 29.52 -27.25 -5.25
N ARG A 678 30.40 -28.12 -5.74
CA ARG A 678 31.87 -27.93 -5.68
C ARG A 678 32.30 -26.70 -6.46
N MET A 679 31.82 -26.53 -7.69
CA MET A 679 32.15 -25.36 -8.51
C MET A 679 31.71 -24.08 -7.83
N GLN A 680 30.47 -24.04 -7.33
CA GLN A 680 29.95 -22.86 -6.66
C GLN A 680 30.70 -22.53 -5.36
N ALA A 681 30.97 -23.52 -4.51
CA ALA A 681 31.74 -23.31 -3.27
C ALA A 681 33.17 -22.82 -3.54
N LYS A 682 33.80 -23.35 -4.60
CA LYS A 682 35.12 -22.90 -5.04
C LYS A 682 35.06 -21.43 -5.51
N ALA A 683 34.15 -21.09 -6.40
CA ALA A 683 33.97 -19.73 -6.92
C ALA A 683 33.71 -18.70 -5.82
N ILE A 684 32.81 -19.04 -4.86
CA ILE A 684 32.49 -18.20 -3.70
C ILE A 684 33.76 -17.89 -2.88
N MET A 685 34.51 -18.94 -2.54
CA MET A 685 35.65 -18.79 -1.62
C MET A 685 36.86 -18.13 -2.32
N GLU A 686 37.12 -18.49 -3.59
CA GLU A 686 38.18 -17.83 -4.36
C GLU A 686 37.90 -16.33 -4.53
N ALA A 687 36.67 -15.96 -4.87
CA ALA A 687 36.26 -14.56 -4.95
C ALA A 687 36.44 -13.81 -3.61
N ALA A 688 36.04 -14.42 -2.50
CA ALA A 688 36.20 -13.83 -1.17
C ALA A 688 37.68 -13.62 -0.81
N ILE A 689 38.56 -14.60 -1.09
CA ILE A 689 40.01 -14.48 -0.82
C ILE A 689 40.61 -13.39 -1.69
N GLU A 690 40.33 -13.40 -2.99
CA GLU A 690 40.88 -12.42 -3.94
C GLU A 690 40.51 -11.00 -3.57
N VAL A 691 39.19 -10.73 -3.26
CA VAL A 691 38.76 -9.39 -2.86
C VAL A 691 39.30 -9.02 -1.48
N SER A 692 39.42 -9.96 -0.54
CA SER A 692 40.05 -9.70 0.75
C SER A 692 41.54 -9.28 0.60
N GLU A 693 42.24 -9.81 -0.38
CA GLU A 693 43.62 -9.45 -0.67
C GLU A 693 43.72 -8.15 -1.46
N GLU A 694 42.89 -7.96 -2.47
CA GLU A 694 42.87 -6.76 -3.31
C GLU A 694 42.52 -5.49 -2.51
N ASP A 695 41.52 -5.57 -1.65
CA ASP A 695 40.97 -4.42 -0.94
C ASP A 695 41.45 -4.33 0.53
N GLY A 696 42.17 -5.33 1.03
CA GLY A 696 42.67 -5.36 2.43
C GLY A 696 41.56 -5.49 3.49
N ILE A 697 40.46 -6.12 3.16
CA ILE A 697 39.28 -6.25 4.01
C ILE A 697 39.06 -7.71 4.44
N ASN A 698 38.28 -7.91 5.51
CA ASN A 698 37.91 -9.24 6.00
C ASN A 698 36.50 -9.63 5.55
N ILE A 699 36.41 -10.44 4.49
CA ILE A 699 35.16 -10.96 3.99
C ILE A 699 34.82 -12.27 4.71
N LYS A 700 33.55 -12.38 5.12
CA LYS A 700 33.00 -13.56 5.80
C LYS A 700 31.82 -14.12 5.00
N PRO A 701 32.06 -15.06 4.06
CA PRO A 701 31.00 -15.68 3.27
C PRO A 701 30.05 -16.49 4.13
N GLU A 702 28.76 -16.42 3.79
CA GLU A 702 27.72 -17.29 4.33
C GLU A 702 27.16 -18.14 3.19
N ILE A 703 27.41 -19.47 3.22
CA ILE A 703 26.97 -20.39 2.16
C ILE A 703 25.69 -21.08 2.59
N MET A 704 24.63 -20.90 1.82
CA MET A 704 23.30 -21.41 2.13
C MET A 704 22.89 -22.57 1.25
N ILE A 705 22.52 -23.70 1.88
CA ILE A 705 22.06 -24.90 1.19
C ILE A 705 20.53 -24.86 1.17
N PRO A 706 19.89 -24.78 -0.03
CA PRO A 706 18.43 -24.67 -0.14
C PRO A 706 17.73 -26.01 -0.03
N LEU A 707 16.42 -26.00 0.23
CA LEU A 707 15.47 -27.08 0.10
C LEU A 707 15.77 -28.30 1.02
N VAL A 708 16.45 -28.09 2.13
CA VAL A 708 16.78 -29.16 3.07
C VAL A 708 15.52 -29.63 3.81
N GLY A 709 15.22 -30.91 3.75
CA GLY A 709 14.14 -31.56 4.51
C GLY A 709 14.63 -32.59 5.54
N GLU A 710 15.86 -33.06 5.39
CA GLU A 710 16.49 -34.09 6.23
C GLU A 710 17.92 -33.72 6.58
N ILE A 711 18.31 -33.93 7.86
CA ILE A 711 19.67 -33.59 8.32
C ILE A 711 20.77 -34.24 7.48
N LYS A 712 20.56 -35.43 6.99
CA LYS A 712 21.55 -36.17 6.19
C LYS A 712 21.79 -35.52 4.83
N GLU A 713 20.77 -34.87 4.24
CA GLU A 713 20.95 -34.06 3.02
C GLU A 713 21.88 -32.90 3.31
N LEU A 714 21.59 -32.15 4.38
CA LEU A 714 22.44 -31.03 4.80
C LEU A 714 23.88 -31.48 5.05
N LYS A 715 24.06 -32.54 5.82
CA LYS A 715 25.39 -33.06 6.14
C LYS A 715 26.18 -33.49 4.92
N TYR A 716 25.52 -34.15 3.97
CA TYR A 716 26.14 -34.58 2.72
C TYR A 716 26.63 -33.41 1.89
N VAL A 717 25.77 -32.42 1.63
CA VAL A 717 26.12 -31.24 0.83
C VAL A 717 27.11 -30.33 1.56
N LYS A 718 26.93 -30.13 2.88
CA LYS A 718 27.90 -29.39 3.71
C LYS A 718 29.30 -29.97 3.65
N ASN A 719 29.46 -31.30 3.70
CA ASN A 719 30.76 -31.94 3.59
C ASN A 719 31.44 -31.64 2.23
N ILE A 720 30.66 -31.66 1.15
CA ILE A 720 31.16 -31.28 -0.18
C ILE A 720 31.67 -29.86 -0.18
N VAL A 721 30.90 -28.93 0.39
CA VAL A 721 31.27 -27.50 0.51
C VAL A 721 32.55 -27.34 1.33
N VAL A 722 32.61 -27.94 2.53
CA VAL A 722 33.76 -27.81 3.45
C VAL A 722 35.02 -28.42 2.84
N GLU A 723 34.95 -29.63 2.26
CA GLU A 723 36.08 -30.23 1.57
C GLU A 723 36.60 -29.38 0.41
N THR A 724 35.70 -28.72 -0.32
CA THR A 724 36.06 -27.85 -1.42
C THR A 724 36.74 -26.57 -0.91
N VAL A 725 36.18 -25.95 0.12
CA VAL A 725 36.71 -24.76 0.77
C VAL A 725 38.13 -25.01 1.32
N GLU A 726 38.35 -26.15 2.01
CA GLU A 726 39.68 -26.49 2.54
C GLU A 726 40.72 -26.66 1.42
N LYS A 727 40.35 -27.28 0.28
CA LYS A 727 41.21 -27.35 -0.91
C LYS A 727 41.56 -25.97 -1.46
N VAL A 728 40.57 -25.05 -1.47
CA VAL A 728 40.83 -23.66 -1.91
C VAL A 728 41.79 -22.97 -0.93
N PHE A 729 41.63 -23.14 0.36
CA PHE A 729 42.54 -22.59 1.36
C PHE A 729 43.97 -23.13 1.23
N GLU A 730 44.11 -24.44 1.00
CA GLU A 730 45.43 -25.05 0.70
C GLU A 730 46.05 -24.48 -0.55
N ALA A 731 45.27 -24.35 -1.63
CA ALA A 731 45.78 -23.84 -2.91
C ALA A 731 46.15 -22.37 -2.87
N LYS A 732 45.38 -21.54 -2.17
CA LYS A 732 45.63 -20.09 -2.05
C LYS A 732 46.54 -19.71 -0.88
N GLY A 733 46.79 -20.63 0.06
CA GLY A 733 47.61 -20.37 1.26
C GLY A 733 47.00 -19.39 2.25
N LYS A 734 45.72 -19.15 2.17
CA LYS A 734 44.97 -18.19 3.03
C LYS A 734 43.65 -18.80 3.48
N LYS A 735 43.32 -18.60 4.78
CA LYS A 735 42.05 -19.01 5.37
C LYS A 735 41.19 -17.78 5.69
N LEU A 736 39.90 -17.89 5.44
CA LEU A 736 38.88 -16.93 5.88
C LEU A 736 37.88 -17.64 6.78
N ASP A 737 37.25 -16.85 7.69
CA ASP A 737 36.09 -17.33 8.40
C ASP A 737 34.90 -17.39 7.46
N TYR A 738 34.09 -18.43 7.53
CA TYR A 738 32.86 -18.58 6.76
C TYR A 738 31.84 -19.38 7.55
N LEU A 739 30.57 -19.31 7.16
CA LEU A 739 29.47 -20.08 7.74
C LEU A 739 28.81 -20.93 6.67
N VAL A 740 28.35 -22.13 7.06
CA VAL A 740 27.49 -22.98 6.24
C VAL A 740 26.17 -23.18 6.97
N GLY A 741 25.10 -22.75 6.36
CA GLY A 741 23.75 -22.88 6.92
C GLY A 741 22.74 -23.35 5.89
N THR A 742 21.48 -23.24 6.23
CA THR A 742 20.41 -23.73 5.36
C THR A 742 19.22 -22.78 5.30
N MET A 743 18.46 -22.90 4.22
CA MET A 743 17.14 -22.31 4.11
C MET A 743 16.11 -23.23 4.78
N ILE A 744 15.30 -22.68 5.68
CA ILE A 744 14.15 -23.37 6.26
C ILE A 744 12.92 -22.98 5.43
N GLU A 745 12.55 -23.84 4.51
CA GLU A 745 11.48 -23.59 3.55
C GLU A 745 10.56 -24.80 3.32
N ILE A 746 10.94 -25.95 3.87
CA ILE A 746 10.10 -27.14 3.89
C ILE A 746 9.50 -27.28 5.29
N PRO A 747 8.18 -27.51 5.44
CA PRO A 747 7.56 -27.69 6.76
C PRO A 747 8.24 -28.75 7.64
N ARG A 748 8.70 -29.85 7.05
CA ARG A 748 9.45 -30.88 7.77
C ARG A 748 10.74 -30.34 8.38
N ALA A 749 11.46 -29.46 7.69
CA ALA A 749 12.68 -28.85 8.21
C ALA A 749 12.40 -27.99 9.46
N ALA A 750 11.30 -27.21 9.44
CA ALA A 750 10.87 -26.45 10.61
C ALA A 750 10.54 -27.35 11.81
N LEU A 751 9.86 -28.47 11.56
CA LEU A 751 9.49 -29.45 12.60
C LEU A 751 10.69 -30.20 13.18
N THR A 752 11.78 -30.35 12.43
CA THR A 752 13.02 -31.07 12.85
C THR A 752 14.21 -30.13 12.98
N ALA A 753 13.95 -28.84 13.27
CA ALA A 753 14.96 -27.80 13.32
C ALA A 753 16.05 -28.05 14.40
N ASP A 754 15.71 -28.71 15.49
CA ASP A 754 16.66 -29.18 16.51
C ASP A 754 17.74 -30.11 15.91
N GLN A 755 17.36 -31.03 15.05
CA GLN A 755 18.30 -31.92 14.37
C GLN A 755 19.16 -31.13 13.38
N ILE A 756 18.53 -30.31 12.54
CA ILE A 756 19.21 -29.54 11.50
C ILE A 756 20.20 -28.52 12.12
N ALA A 757 19.88 -27.94 13.26
CA ALA A 757 20.75 -26.99 13.99
C ALA A 757 22.04 -27.62 14.49
N THR A 758 22.15 -28.94 14.60
CA THR A 758 23.43 -29.61 14.95
C THR A 758 24.49 -29.40 13.84
N GLU A 759 24.06 -29.24 12.60
CA GLU A 759 24.95 -29.05 11.45
C GLU A 759 24.93 -27.64 10.88
N ALA A 760 23.77 -26.97 10.84
CA ALA A 760 23.64 -25.62 10.31
C ALA A 760 24.13 -24.55 11.29
N GLU A 761 24.92 -23.60 10.81
CA GLU A 761 25.41 -22.47 11.59
C GLU A 761 24.50 -21.26 11.53
N PHE A 762 23.58 -21.23 10.56
CA PHE A 762 22.50 -20.25 10.46
C PHE A 762 21.26 -20.84 9.81
N PHE A 763 20.09 -20.26 10.09
CA PHE A 763 18.85 -20.51 9.38
C PHE A 763 18.40 -19.23 8.67
N SER A 764 17.95 -19.37 7.43
CA SER A 764 17.21 -18.35 6.72
C SER A 764 15.84 -18.91 6.32
N PHE A 765 14.77 -18.30 6.80
CA PHE A 765 13.41 -18.74 6.45
C PHE A 765 13.07 -18.34 5.03
N GLY A 766 12.91 -19.31 4.14
CA GLY A 766 12.43 -19.15 2.76
C GLY A 766 10.90 -19.19 2.74
N THR A 767 10.28 -18.10 3.16
CA THR A 767 8.83 -18.07 3.41
C THR A 767 7.99 -18.16 2.15
N ASN A 768 8.55 -17.94 0.97
CA ASN A 768 7.82 -18.17 -0.29
C ASN A 768 7.45 -19.65 -0.41
N ASP A 769 8.44 -20.55 -0.39
CA ASP A 769 8.21 -21.99 -0.47
C ASP A 769 7.54 -22.56 0.79
N LEU A 770 7.91 -22.05 1.97
CA LEU A 770 7.28 -22.49 3.22
C LEU A 770 5.77 -22.17 3.22
N THR A 771 5.35 -21.03 2.69
CA THR A 771 3.94 -20.67 2.53
C THR A 771 3.25 -21.58 1.53
N GLN A 772 3.83 -21.76 0.34
CA GLN A 772 3.26 -22.63 -0.70
C GLN A 772 3.04 -24.05 -0.20
N MET A 773 4.03 -24.63 0.47
CA MET A 773 3.96 -26.01 0.99
C MET A 773 3.03 -26.15 2.20
N THR A 774 2.91 -25.12 3.03
CA THR A 774 2.01 -25.13 4.18
C THR A 774 0.55 -25.01 3.75
N TYR A 775 0.25 -24.16 2.76
CA TYR A 775 -1.09 -24.04 2.19
C TYR A 775 -1.41 -25.11 1.14
N GLY A 776 -0.41 -25.79 0.58
CA GLY A 776 -0.59 -26.71 -0.55
C GLY A 776 -1.03 -25.95 -1.83
N LEU A 777 -0.57 -24.74 -2.03
CA LEU A 777 -0.91 -23.87 -3.16
C LEU A 777 0.36 -23.52 -3.94
N SER A 778 0.33 -23.67 -5.26
CA SER A 778 1.36 -23.13 -6.14
C SER A 778 1.11 -21.64 -6.35
N ARG A 779 2.11 -20.81 -6.13
CA ARG A 779 2.03 -19.35 -6.32
C ARG A 779 1.66 -18.98 -7.77
N ASP A 780 2.21 -19.73 -8.73
CA ASP A 780 2.02 -19.46 -10.15
C ASP A 780 0.58 -19.80 -10.61
N ASP A 781 -0.05 -20.80 -9.98
CA ASP A 781 -1.39 -21.27 -10.34
C ASP A 781 -2.49 -20.66 -9.46
N ALA A 782 -2.15 -20.18 -8.27
CA ALA A 782 -3.13 -19.80 -7.25
C ALA A 782 -3.83 -18.46 -7.51
N GLY A 783 -3.40 -17.65 -8.48
CA GLY A 783 -3.89 -16.28 -8.67
C GLY A 783 -5.42 -16.16 -8.73
N LYS A 784 -6.10 -17.04 -9.48
CA LYS A 784 -7.56 -17.07 -9.56
C LYS A 784 -8.20 -17.57 -8.26
N ILE A 785 -7.61 -18.59 -7.63
CA ILE A 785 -8.10 -19.17 -6.39
C ILE A 785 -8.01 -18.12 -5.28
N LEU A 786 -6.88 -17.42 -5.15
CA LEU A 786 -6.65 -16.39 -4.15
C LEU A 786 -7.60 -15.20 -4.33
N ALA A 787 -7.83 -14.77 -5.58
CA ALA A 787 -8.81 -13.72 -5.87
C ALA A 787 -10.23 -14.12 -5.40
N ASP A 788 -10.69 -15.31 -5.74
CA ASP A 788 -11.99 -15.83 -5.30
C ASP A 788 -12.10 -15.94 -3.78
N TYR A 789 -11.03 -16.38 -3.10
CA TYR A 789 -11.00 -16.54 -1.64
C TYR A 789 -11.04 -15.21 -0.92
N ILE A 790 -10.36 -14.19 -1.47
CA ILE A 790 -10.38 -12.84 -0.93
C ILE A 790 -11.75 -12.21 -1.17
N ASP A 791 -12.32 -12.34 -2.38
CA ASP A 791 -13.64 -11.80 -2.71
C ASP A 791 -14.78 -12.41 -1.86
N LYS A 792 -14.61 -13.67 -1.46
CA LYS A 792 -15.55 -14.38 -0.57
C LYS A 792 -15.25 -14.22 0.91
N ASN A 793 -14.26 -13.39 1.27
CA ASN A 793 -13.78 -13.19 2.64
C ASN A 793 -13.34 -14.49 3.36
N ILE A 794 -12.82 -15.47 2.62
CA ILE A 794 -12.21 -16.68 3.18
C ILE A 794 -10.79 -16.35 3.65
N TYR A 795 -10.04 -15.60 2.85
CA TYR A 795 -8.78 -14.97 3.26
C TYR A 795 -8.97 -13.46 3.34
N GLU A 796 -8.45 -12.85 4.41
CA GLU A 796 -8.46 -11.39 4.55
C GLU A 796 -7.41 -10.74 3.65
N VAL A 797 -6.28 -11.42 3.45
CA VAL A 797 -5.12 -10.95 2.68
C VAL A 797 -4.48 -12.12 1.96
N ASP A 798 -3.80 -11.85 0.86
CA ASP A 798 -2.99 -12.84 0.15
C ASP A 798 -1.83 -13.33 1.04
N PRO A 799 -1.78 -14.63 1.39
CA PRO A 799 -0.72 -15.19 2.24
C PRO A 799 0.66 -15.18 1.59
N THR A 800 0.76 -14.94 0.28
CA THR A 800 2.05 -14.76 -0.41
C THR A 800 2.61 -13.34 -0.26
N ALA A 801 1.75 -12.36 0.02
CA ALA A 801 2.13 -10.96 0.24
C ALA A 801 2.36 -10.61 1.71
N ARG A 802 1.61 -11.23 2.62
CA ARG A 802 1.70 -11.05 4.08
C ARG A 802 1.80 -12.38 4.78
N LEU A 803 2.75 -12.51 5.70
CA LEU A 803 3.00 -13.75 6.44
C LEU A 803 1.76 -14.21 7.22
N ASP A 804 1.34 -15.44 6.98
CA ASP A 804 0.38 -16.14 7.83
C ASP A 804 1.02 -16.49 9.18
N ARG A 805 0.69 -15.72 10.21
CA ARG A 805 1.23 -15.94 11.57
C ARG A 805 0.71 -17.22 12.22
N ALA A 806 -0.49 -17.67 11.84
CA ALA A 806 -1.16 -18.82 12.47
C ALA A 806 -0.61 -20.17 12.01
N GLY A 807 -0.27 -20.32 10.76
CA GLY A 807 0.28 -21.56 10.19
C GLY A 807 1.78 -21.45 9.92
N VAL A 808 2.18 -20.66 8.92
CA VAL A 808 3.59 -20.51 8.53
C VAL A 808 4.42 -19.89 9.67
N GLY A 809 3.88 -18.85 10.33
CA GLY A 809 4.53 -18.21 11.47
C GLY A 809 4.73 -19.17 12.65
N LEU A 810 3.77 -20.05 12.91
CA LEU A 810 3.90 -21.08 13.95
C LEU A 810 5.05 -22.04 13.64
N LEU A 811 5.21 -22.45 12.38
CA LEU A 811 6.35 -23.28 11.96
C LEU A 811 7.68 -22.56 12.16
N MET A 812 7.74 -21.28 11.85
CA MET A 812 8.93 -20.46 12.10
C MET A 812 9.24 -20.38 13.59
N GLN A 813 8.24 -20.09 14.40
CA GLN A 813 8.40 -20.01 15.86
C GLN A 813 8.91 -21.35 16.43
N TRP A 814 8.33 -22.47 16.05
CA TRP A 814 8.80 -23.79 16.47
C TRP A 814 10.24 -24.08 16.04
N ALA A 815 10.61 -23.66 14.82
CA ALA A 815 11.99 -23.83 14.37
C ALA A 815 12.98 -23.04 15.22
N VAL A 816 12.65 -21.80 15.59
CA VAL A 816 13.46 -20.97 16.49
C VAL A 816 13.56 -21.59 17.88
N GLU A 817 12.43 -21.98 18.47
CA GLU A 817 12.36 -22.59 19.82
C GLU A 817 13.14 -23.92 19.91
N LYS A 818 13.18 -24.70 18.82
CA LYS A 818 13.90 -25.96 18.76
C LYS A 818 15.39 -25.80 18.48
N ALA A 819 15.77 -24.83 17.64
CA ALA A 819 17.16 -24.62 17.24
C ALA A 819 18.01 -23.97 18.34
N LYS A 820 17.49 -22.94 19.01
CA LYS A 820 18.22 -22.16 20.05
C LYS A 820 18.78 -23.00 21.19
N PRO A 821 18.08 -24.00 21.78
CA PRO A 821 18.65 -24.84 22.81
C PRO A 821 19.81 -25.72 22.34
N VAL A 822 19.80 -26.12 21.07
CA VAL A 822 20.82 -26.97 20.45
C VAL A 822 22.06 -26.15 20.06
N ARG A 823 21.83 -24.99 19.43
CA ARG A 823 22.86 -24.04 19.03
C ARG A 823 22.47 -22.64 19.48
N PRO A 824 22.89 -22.20 20.67
CA PRO A 824 22.51 -20.87 21.21
C PRO A 824 22.97 -19.68 20.36
N ASP A 825 24.05 -19.85 19.62
CA ASP A 825 24.68 -18.86 18.74
C ASP A 825 24.20 -18.92 17.28
N ILE A 826 23.19 -19.76 16.99
CA ILE A 826 22.65 -19.85 15.62
C ILE A 826 22.09 -18.50 15.16
N HIS A 827 22.54 -18.06 14.00
CA HIS A 827 22.00 -16.88 13.33
C HIS A 827 20.67 -17.21 12.65
N LEU A 828 19.66 -16.38 12.91
CA LEU A 828 18.29 -16.59 12.42
C LEU A 828 17.83 -15.38 11.59
N GLY A 829 17.42 -15.62 10.35
CA GLY A 829 16.91 -14.59 9.46
C GLY A 829 15.79 -15.08 8.56
N ILE A 830 15.22 -14.17 7.80
CA ILE A 830 14.23 -14.41 6.78
C ILE A 830 14.68 -13.80 5.46
N CYS A 831 14.48 -14.47 4.34
CA CYS A 831 14.83 -13.98 3.01
C CYS A 831 13.68 -14.07 2.00
N GLY A 832 12.52 -14.60 2.38
CA GLY A 832 11.32 -14.55 1.56
C GLY A 832 10.79 -13.11 1.38
N GLU A 833 9.86 -12.93 0.47
CA GLU A 833 9.30 -11.58 0.17
C GLU A 833 8.64 -10.92 1.39
N HIS A 834 8.19 -11.71 2.34
CA HIS A 834 7.64 -11.24 3.61
C HIS A 834 8.64 -10.42 4.45
N GLY A 835 9.95 -10.56 4.22
CA GLY A 835 11.00 -9.79 4.91
C GLY A 835 10.93 -8.27 4.69
N GLY A 836 10.19 -7.81 3.69
CA GLY A 836 9.92 -6.40 3.41
C GLY A 836 8.52 -5.92 3.81
N ASP A 837 7.65 -6.80 4.29
CA ASP A 837 6.30 -6.43 4.73
C ASP A 837 6.30 -6.03 6.22
N PRO A 838 5.83 -4.82 6.59
CA PRO A 838 5.89 -4.33 7.97
C PRO A 838 5.24 -5.25 9.01
N TYR A 839 4.11 -5.86 8.69
CA TYR A 839 3.41 -6.80 9.57
C TYR A 839 4.25 -8.07 9.82
N SER A 840 4.88 -8.56 8.78
CA SER A 840 5.75 -9.74 8.84
C SER A 840 7.05 -9.44 9.57
N VAL A 841 7.64 -8.25 9.36
CA VAL A 841 8.84 -7.78 10.09
C VAL A 841 8.58 -7.70 11.59
N GLU A 842 7.42 -7.19 12.01
CA GLU A 842 7.03 -7.15 13.42
C GLU A 842 7.00 -8.57 14.02
N PHE A 843 6.43 -9.53 13.31
CA PHE A 843 6.40 -10.93 13.76
C PHE A 843 7.81 -11.54 13.85
N CYS A 844 8.67 -11.29 12.87
CA CYS A 844 10.07 -11.73 12.91
C CYS A 844 10.81 -11.17 14.13
N HIS A 845 10.54 -9.92 14.48
CA HIS A 845 11.04 -9.33 15.72
C HIS A 845 10.52 -10.07 16.96
N GLN A 846 9.20 -10.33 17.03
CA GLN A 846 8.58 -10.99 18.19
C GLN A 846 9.11 -12.41 18.44
N ILE A 847 9.36 -13.19 17.40
CA ILE A 847 9.92 -14.55 17.54
C ILE A 847 11.44 -14.60 17.71
N GLY A 848 12.10 -13.43 17.74
CA GLY A 848 13.52 -13.34 18.07
C GLY A 848 14.48 -13.63 16.92
N LEU A 849 14.12 -13.29 15.68
CA LEU A 849 15.09 -13.33 14.57
C LEU A 849 16.16 -12.25 14.75
N ASP A 850 17.33 -12.47 14.14
CA ASP A 850 18.46 -11.55 14.17
C ASP A 850 18.36 -10.52 13.05
N TYR A 851 17.83 -10.93 11.87
CA TYR A 851 17.67 -10.03 10.73
C TYR A 851 16.46 -10.41 9.86
N VAL A 852 16.01 -9.42 9.09
CA VAL A 852 15.13 -9.60 7.93
C VAL A 852 15.89 -9.22 6.66
N SER A 853 15.57 -9.85 5.54
CA SER A 853 16.16 -9.57 4.23
C SER A 853 15.07 -9.35 3.20
N CYS A 854 15.19 -8.28 2.41
CA CYS A 854 14.18 -7.85 1.45
C CYS A 854 14.85 -7.24 0.21
N SER A 855 14.05 -6.96 -0.83
CA SER A 855 14.56 -6.25 -2.01
C SER A 855 15.12 -4.87 -1.63
N PRO A 856 16.09 -4.32 -2.40
CA PRO A 856 16.78 -3.07 -2.06
C PRO A 856 15.84 -1.91 -1.72
N TYR A 857 14.79 -1.70 -2.50
CA TYR A 857 13.81 -0.62 -2.30
C TYR A 857 12.93 -0.79 -1.06
N ARG A 858 12.86 -1.98 -0.48
CA ARG A 858 12.13 -2.23 0.77
C ARG A 858 12.97 -2.06 2.03
N VAL A 859 14.29 -1.88 1.89
CA VAL A 859 15.21 -1.73 3.03
C VAL A 859 14.79 -0.59 3.98
N PRO A 860 14.48 0.64 3.53
CA PRO A 860 14.03 1.69 4.45
C PRO A 860 12.70 1.37 5.13
N ILE A 861 11.78 0.72 4.42
CA ILE A 861 10.48 0.27 4.96
C ILE A 861 10.72 -0.73 6.10
N ALA A 862 11.56 -1.74 5.87
CA ALA A 862 11.89 -2.75 6.87
C ALA A 862 12.63 -2.16 8.09
N ARG A 863 13.52 -1.17 7.88
CA ARG A 863 14.23 -0.46 8.96
C ARG A 863 13.24 0.28 9.88
N LEU A 864 12.27 1.00 9.30
CA LEU A 864 11.23 1.67 10.07
C LEU A 864 10.32 0.65 10.78
N ALA A 865 9.88 -0.39 10.08
CA ALA A 865 9.05 -1.44 10.68
C ALA A 865 9.75 -2.16 11.85
N ALA A 866 11.06 -2.42 11.73
CA ALA A 866 11.87 -3.00 12.81
C ALA A 866 11.97 -2.06 14.03
N ALA A 867 12.10 -0.76 13.81
CA ALA A 867 12.09 0.23 14.88
C ALA A 867 10.73 0.30 15.59
N GLN A 868 9.64 0.32 14.81
CA GLN A 868 8.28 0.29 15.37
C GLN A 868 8.01 -1.01 16.15
N ALA A 869 8.49 -2.15 15.64
CA ALA A 869 8.40 -3.42 16.35
C ALA A 869 9.12 -3.37 17.71
N GLN A 870 10.31 -2.79 17.79
CA GLN A 870 11.06 -2.62 19.05
C GLN A 870 10.35 -1.67 20.02
N ILE A 871 9.67 -0.63 19.52
CA ILE A 871 8.90 0.28 20.38
C ILE A 871 7.68 -0.44 20.97
N ASN A 872 6.94 -1.16 20.14
CA ASN A 872 5.71 -1.84 20.52
C ASN A 872 5.96 -3.12 21.35
N PHE A 873 7.05 -3.83 21.08
CA PHE A 873 7.41 -5.12 21.70
C PHE A 873 8.90 -5.12 22.05
N PRO A 874 9.33 -4.38 23.08
CA PRO A 874 10.73 -4.29 23.47
C PRO A 874 11.34 -5.66 23.81
N ARG A 875 12.55 -5.96 23.28
CA ARG A 875 13.33 -7.17 23.56
C ARG A 875 14.80 -6.86 23.88
#